data_624a3b1e0df57e9381f52c91c5e54a72
#
_entry.id   624a3b1e0df57e9381f52c91c5e54a72
#
_cell.length_a   1.000
_cell.length_b   1.000
_cell.length_c   1.000
_cell.angle_alpha   90.00
_cell.angle_beta   90.00
_cell.angle_gamma   90.00
#
_symmetry.space_group_name_H-M   'P 1'
#
loop_
_entity.id
_entity.type
_entity.pdbx_description
1 polymer ?
#
loop_
_entity_poly.entity_id
_entity_poly.type
_entity_poly.pdbx_seq_one_letter_code
_entity_poly.pdbx_strand_id
1 'polypeptide(L)'
;MGRERIALERDGEGNFSKTVSGIAPGFHYHFWYVDGVQVANPVAPVAYGCFGATNFFEVPGEGEDFWFLKDVPHGDVQIRTYVSGVNGHVKKCYVYTPPSYDREPGRKYPVLYVQHGVGEDETGWIWNGKLNFILDNLIAEGKAREMIVVMCCGYAFLKDEDPVFFPGDFGREIAENVIPFIEDHYRTAKGRSNRAMAGLSLGSAQATQFVARFQELFAHLGVFSGMRDQEAQQILSRHEEYPMETVLMTAGAGEKGLDQAQKAYTDRFRALGVAGGQRCYPGYHEWHVWRASLRDFAELIFRGGAQAQTGSGTGEADFTYQEAPLDTEQMDRQTFAEHILMFDPIYKGLVHAFDENGRPAGKYKDEHCGAEVVDAAEGKFRFWIRAKGAKTVEADIWGMGCFALEPAEEDWWTCEVRGIEKGFHYYGVKVNGVDVLDGNAPVGYGGFRAINYLEMPEEDFEEYRIRQNPHGTVHLNYYRSEETGRTKLCYVYTPASYEKEPDRRYPVLYLQHGGGENEAGWIWQGKLANLADNLIAAGRMEEMIVVMGTGYAFPDSGAYHPAMSAFTEELVSSGIPFIDRTYRTIPDKEHRAMAGLSMGGMQTQRCVFAHPELFRWAGIFSGGLTIRDEEADYSAILLDPEEFSRRFAMLFVACGTQEWSYESTKENEEAVLAAGVPIVTFEGYGYHDWTFWRHCAKDFLPRLFR
;
A
#
# COMPACT_ATOMS: atom_id res chain seq x y z
N MET A 1 19.48 11.45 -16.66
CA MET A 1 18.07 11.82 -16.90
C MET A 1 17.99 12.83 -18.01
N GLY A 2 17.34 12.51 -19.13
CA GLY A 2 17.02 13.47 -20.16
C GLY A 2 16.02 14.49 -19.62
N ARG A 3 16.39 15.77 -19.57
CA ARG A 3 15.50 16.86 -19.12
C ARG A 3 14.84 17.57 -20.31
N GLU A 4 14.61 16.85 -21.40
CA GLU A 4 13.96 17.43 -22.56
C GLU A 4 12.47 17.62 -22.27
N ARG A 5 11.98 18.85 -22.42
CA ARG A 5 10.56 19.17 -22.35
C ARG A 5 9.95 19.05 -23.73
N ILE A 6 8.92 18.24 -23.85
CA ILE A 6 8.20 17.99 -25.10
C ILE A 6 6.86 18.72 -25.02
N ALA A 7 6.63 19.64 -25.96
CA ALA A 7 5.36 20.34 -26.06
C ALA A 7 4.26 19.39 -26.59
N LEU A 8 3.14 19.38 -25.90
CA LEU A 8 1.95 18.65 -26.35
C LEU A 8 1.14 19.49 -27.34
N GLU A 9 0.42 18.82 -28.22
CA GLU A 9 -0.47 19.43 -29.21
C GLU A 9 -1.91 19.35 -28.72
N ARG A 10 -2.63 20.47 -28.83
CA ARG A 10 -4.04 20.55 -28.42
C ARG A 10 -4.92 20.10 -29.57
N ASP A 11 -5.85 19.19 -29.30
CA ASP A 11 -6.91 18.78 -30.25
C ASP A 11 -8.14 19.72 -30.20
N GLY A 12 -9.14 19.45 -31.05
CA GLY A 12 -10.36 20.24 -31.13
C GLY A 12 -11.30 20.09 -29.93
N GLU A 13 -11.09 19.08 -29.08
CA GLU A 13 -11.89 18.81 -27.89
C GLU A 13 -11.22 19.35 -26.61
N GLY A 14 -9.99 19.88 -26.74
CA GLY A 14 -9.25 20.47 -25.63
C GLY A 14 -8.27 19.53 -24.95
N ASN A 15 -8.11 18.30 -25.46
CA ASN A 15 -7.11 17.37 -24.95
C ASN A 15 -5.72 17.74 -25.50
N PHE A 16 -4.68 17.42 -24.73
CA PHE A 16 -3.30 17.62 -25.12
C PHE A 16 -2.62 16.27 -25.28
N SER A 17 -2.02 16.02 -26.43
CA SER A 17 -1.33 14.77 -26.71
C SER A 17 -0.04 14.96 -27.51
N LYS A 18 0.87 13.98 -27.42
CA LYS A 18 2.05 13.87 -28.26
C LYS A 18 2.56 12.44 -28.27
N THR A 19 2.76 11.91 -29.46
CA THR A 19 3.48 10.64 -29.60
C THR A 19 4.97 10.86 -29.51
N VAL A 20 5.65 10.15 -28.65
CA VAL A 20 7.10 10.17 -28.47
C VAL A 20 7.66 8.80 -28.83
N SER A 21 8.73 8.76 -29.58
CA SER A 21 9.40 7.52 -30.00
C SER A 21 10.87 7.50 -29.55
N GLY A 22 11.48 6.31 -29.56
CA GLY A 22 12.88 6.14 -29.19
C GLY A 22 13.15 6.17 -27.69
N ILE A 23 12.11 6.00 -26.87
CA ILE A 23 12.27 5.82 -25.44
C ILE A 23 12.83 4.42 -25.18
N ALA A 24 13.89 4.32 -24.38
CA ALA A 24 14.47 3.04 -24.00
C ALA A 24 13.48 2.17 -23.22
N PRO A 25 13.54 0.84 -23.34
CA PRO A 25 12.80 -0.04 -22.45
C PRO A 25 13.07 0.25 -20.98
N GLY A 26 12.05 0.07 -20.13
CA GLY A 26 12.19 0.22 -18.68
C GLY A 26 11.10 1.07 -18.05
N PHE A 27 11.30 1.40 -16.78
CA PHE A 27 10.45 2.25 -15.96
C PHE A 27 10.91 3.71 -16.06
N HIS A 28 9.99 4.63 -16.35
CA HIS A 28 10.31 6.04 -16.52
C HIS A 28 9.39 6.93 -15.70
N TYR A 29 9.94 7.66 -14.73
CA TYR A 29 9.25 8.80 -14.15
C TYR A 29 9.12 9.91 -15.18
N HIS A 30 7.98 10.60 -15.21
CA HIS A 30 7.79 11.78 -16.02
C HIS A 30 7.02 12.86 -15.28
N PHE A 31 7.22 14.08 -15.68
CA PHE A 31 6.60 15.25 -15.07
C PHE A 31 5.80 16.02 -16.12
N TRP A 32 4.64 16.47 -15.74
CA TRP A 32 3.81 17.34 -16.55
C TRP A 32 4.09 18.80 -16.21
N TYR A 33 3.93 19.66 -17.20
CA TYR A 33 4.09 21.09 -17.02
C TYR A 33 2.91 21.84 -17.63
N VAL A 34 2.14 22.58 -16.78
CA VAL A 34 1.08 23.49 -17.19
C VAL A 34 1.61 24.91 -17.11
N ASP A 35 1.75 25.59 -18.23
CA ASP A 35 2.33 26.95 -18.33
C ASP A 35 3.69 27.11 -17.61
N GLY A 36 4.47 26.04 -17.57
CA GLY A 36 5.78 26.02 -16.90
C GLY A 36 5.74 25.52 -15.44
N VAL A 37 4.58 25.37 -14.83
CA VAL A 37 4.40 24.80 -13.49
C VAL A 37 4.45 23.29 -13.56
N GLN A 38 5.34 22.66 -12.76
CA GLN A 38 5.40 21.20 -12.65
C GLN A 38 4.22 20.68 -11.84
N VAL A 39 3.52 19.68 -12.37
CA VAL A 39 2.32 19.09 -11.77
C VAL A 39 2.31 17.57 -11.97
N ALA A 40 1.47 16.86 -11.22
CA ALA A 40 1.13 15.46 -11.47
C ALA A 40 -0.26 15.34 -12.11
N ASN A 41 -0.38 14.43 -13.07
CA ASN A 41 -1.63 14.15 -13.78
C ASN A 41 -2.43 13.09 -13.02
N PRO A 42 -3.66 13.40 -12.54
CA PRO A 42 -4.45 12.48 -11.75
C PRO A 42 -4.94 11.24 -12.51
N VAL A 43 -5.03 11.30 -13.84
CA VAL A 43 -5.51 10.18 -14.68
C VAL A 43 -4.41 9.31 -15.27
N ALA A 44 -3.13 9.67 -15.04
CA ALA A 44 -1.99 8.86 -15.43
C ALA A 44 -1.56 7.95 -14.25
N PRO A 45 -0.86 6.82 -14.52
CA PRO A 45 -0.29 6.00 -13.45
C PRO A 45 0.56 6.83 -12.49
N VAL A 46 0.32 6.63 -11.19
CA VAL A 46 0.98 7.36 -10.10
C VAL A 46 1.65 6.36 -9.16
N ALA A 47 2.89 6.66 -8.77
CA ALA A 47 3.62 5.96 -7.73
C ALA A 47 4.27 6.96 -6.78
N TYR A 48 4.71 6.50 -5.62
CA TYR A 48 5.51 7.32 -4.74
C TYR A 48 6.98 7.28 -5.18
N GLY A 49 7.56 8.45 -5.42
CA GLY A 49 8.95 8.61 -5.80
C GLY A 49 9.27 10.09 -6.02
N CYS A 50 10.55 10.43 -6.01
CA CYS A 50 10.98 11.81 -6.11
C CYS A 50 10.36 12.73 -5.03
N PHE A 51 10.12 12.20 -3.83
CA PHE A 51 9.54 12.88 -2.65
C PHE A 51 8.03 13.20 -2.75
N GLY A 52 7.30 12.52 -3.60
CA GLY A 52 5.86 12.74 -3.71
C GLY A 52 5.19 11.80 -4.70
N ALA A 53 3.89 12.01 -4.89
CA ALA A 53 3.14 11.31 -5.93
C ALA A 53 3.66 11.74 -7.31
N THR A 54 4.22 10.81 -8.06
CA THR A 54 4.88 11.06 -9.35
C THR A 54 4.33 10.14 -10.42
N ASN A 55 4.07 10.68 -11.60
CA ASN A 55 3.61 9.89 -12.72
C ASN A 55 4.75 9.06 -13.32
N PHE A 56 4.40 7.89 -13.83
CA PHE A 56 5.33 7.00 -14.52
C PHE A 56 4.68 6.30 -15.72
N PHE A 57 5.50 5.75 -16.57
CA PHE A 57 5.11 4.76 -17.57
C PHE A 57 6.20 3.71 -17.72
N GLU A 58 5.85 2.57 -18.32
CA GLU A 58 6.76 1.46 -18.55
C GLU A 58 6.81 1.14 -20.03
N VAL A 59 8.02 0.95 -20.56
CA VAL A 59 8.27 0.51 -21.92
C VAL A 59 8.79 -0.91 -21.88
N PRO A 60 8.05 -1.91 -22.40
CA PRO A 60 8.51 -3.29 -22.44
C PRO A 60 9.75 -3.45 -23.32
N GLY A 61 10.73 -4.22 -22.83
CA GLY A 61 11.95 -4.57 -23.56
C GLY A 61 12.01 -6.05 -23.91
N GLU A 62 12.80 -6.39 -24.91
CA GLU A 62 13.08 -7.79 -25.24
C GLU A 62 13.91 -8.42 -24.10
N GLY A 63 13.46 -9.59 -23.58
CA GLY A 63 14.11 -10.27 -22.44
C GLY A 63 13.87 -9.64 -21.07
N GLU A 64 12.97 -8.66 -20.95
CA GLU A 64 12.61 -8.00 -19.70
C GLU A 64 11.30 -8.51 -19.09
N ASP A 65 10.81 -9.65 -19.52
CA ASP A 65 9.56 -10.25 -19.03
C ASP A 65 9.69 -10.84 -17.60
N PHE A 66 10.88 -10.83 -17.01
CA PHE A 66 11.14 -11.38 -15.68
C PHE A 66 10.40 -10.64 -14.53
N TRP A 67 9.95 -9.41 -14.77
CA TRP A 67 9.18 -8.63 -13.79
C TRP A 67 7.68 -8.53 -14.15
N PHE A 68 7.23 -9.20 -15.21
CA PHE A 68 5.81 -9.24 -15.57
C PHE A 68 5.05 -10.18 -14.65
N LEU A 69 3.79 -9.84 -14.43
CA LEU A 69 2.85 -10.77 -13.81
C LEU A 69 2.63 -11.95 -14.76
N LYS A 70 3.08 -13.14 -14.36
CA LYS A 70 2.95 -14.39 -15.13
C LYS A 70 1.97 -15.33 -14.43
N ASP A 71 1.49 -16.34 -15.13
CA ASP A 71 0.65 -17.39 -14.57
C ASP A 71 1.52 -18.46 -13.87
N VAL A 72 2.00 -18.10 -12.69
CA VAL A 72 2.83 -18.92 -11.80
C VAL A 72 2.27 -18.85 -10.39
N PRO A 73 2.64 -19.75 -9.46
CA PRO A 73 2.29 -19.59 -8.07
C PRO A 73 2.84 -18.28 -7.52
N HIS A 74 1.97 -17.46 -6.93
CA HIS A 74 2.34 -16.17 -6.33
C HIS A 74 2.59 -16.30 -4.84
N GLY A 75 3.58 -15.56 -4.36
CA GLY A 75 3.77 -15.28 -2.94
C GLY A 75 2.77 -14.25 -2.44
N ASP A 76 2.74 -14.07 -1.13
CA ASP A 76 1.90 -13.09 -0.45
C ASP A 76 2.71 -11.84 -0.10
N VAL A 77 2.15 -10.66 -0.32
CA VAL A 77 2.72 -9.37 0.09
C VAL A 77 1.90 -8.85 1.25
N GLN A 78 2.52 -8.69 2.39
CA GLN A 78 1.88 -8.30 3.64
C GLN A 78 2.29 -6.88 4.04
N ILE A 79 1.33 -6.07 4.44
CA ILE A 79 1.55 -4.77 5.08
C ILE A 79 1.49 -4.98 6.59
N ARG A 80 2.60 -4.70 7.27
CA ARG A 80 2.74 -4.86 8.71
C ARG A 80 3.01 -3.52 9.37
N THR A 81 2.45 -3.36 10.55
CA THR A 81 2.62 -2.17 11.37
C THR A 81 3.40 -2.52 12.63
N TYR A 82 4.34 -1.67 13.01
CA TYR A 82 5.09 -1.78 14.27
C TYR A 82 5.43 -0.39 14.81
N VAL A 83 5.72 -0.30 16.10
CA VAL A 83 6.18 0.96 16.73
C VAL A 83 7.70 0.95 16.83
N SER A 84 8.34 1.97 16.24
CA SER A 84 9.80 2.11 16.27
C SER A 84 10.29 2.51 17.66
N GLY A 85 11.20 1.74 18.23
CA GLY A 85 11.90 2.10 19.48
C GLY A 85 12.95 3.19 19.31
N VAL A 86 13.26 3.57 18.04
CA VAL A 86 14.23 4.63 17.74
C VAL A 86 13.59 6.01 17.91
N ASN A 87 12.34 6.17 17.47
CA ASN A 87 11.66 7.48 17.47
C ASN A 87 10.22 7.45 18.00
N GLY A 88 9.69 6.31 18.43
CA GLY A 88 8.32 6.17 18.92
C GLY A 88 7.22 6.27 17.84
N HIS A 89 7.61 6.36 16.57
CA HIS A 89 6.65 6.44 15.47
C HIS A 89 6.08 5.07 15.11
N VAL A 90 4.83 5.07 14.68
CA VAL A 90 4.26 3.93 13.97
C VAL A 90 4.88 3.86 12.59
N LYS A 91 5.43 2.71 12.27
CA LYS A 91 6.02 2.43 10.96
C LYS A 91 5.35 1.25 10.30
N LYS A 92 5.40 1.25 8.98
CA LYS A 92 4.98 0.12 8.16
C LYS A 92 6.20 -0.55 7.53
N CYS A 93 6.09 -1.86 7.36
CA CYS A 93 6.97 -2.60 6.47
C CYS A 93 6.14 -3.50 5.57
N TYR A 94 6.61 -3.68 4.35
CA TYR A 94 6.07 -4.67 3.43
C TYR A 94 6.89 -5.95 3.57
N VAL A 95 6.22 -7.08 3.65
CA VAL A 95 6.86 -8.39 3.77
C VAL A 95 6.33 -9.29 2.67
N TYR A 96 7.22 -9.74 1.80
CA TYR A 96 6.90 -10.78 0.85
C TYR A 96 7.20 -12.14 1.47
N THR A 97 6.25 -13.07 1.42
CA THR A 97 6.44 -14.48 1.75
C THR A 97 6.28 -15.34 0.49
N PRO A 98 7.12 -16.37 0.29
CA PRO A 98 7.12 -17.13 -0.96
C PRO A 98 5.89 -18.04 -1.11
N PRO A 99 5.57 -18.53 -2.32
CA PRO A 99 4.37 -19.32 -2.60
C PRO A 99 4.18 -20.58 -1.75
N SER A 100 5.25 -21.15 -1.19
CA SER A 100 5.17 -22.31 -0.31
C SER A 100 4.94 -21.95 1.16
N TYR A 101 5.00 -20.67 1.54
CA TYR A 101 5.01 -20.26 2.93
C TYR A 101 3.82 -20.84 3.71
N ASP A 102 2.59 -20.61 3.29
CA ASP A 102 1.41 -21.13 3.99
C ASP A 102 1.16 -22.63 3.78
N ARG A 103 1.68 -23.19 2.69
CA ARG A 103 1.54 -24.62 2.37
C ARG A 103 2.49 -25.54 3.14
N GLU A 104 3.62 -25.00 3.62
CA GLU A 104 4.66 -25.73 4.33
C GLU A 104 4.90 -25.14 5.74
N PRO A 105 3.97 -25.31 6.71
CA PRO A 105 4.01 -24.62 8.00
C PRO A 105 5.22 -24.97 8.87
N GLY A 106 5.89 -26.11 8.63
CA GLY A 106 7.10 -26.51 9.34
C GLY A 106 8.41 -25.97 8.74
N ARG A 107 8.34 -25.34 7.57
CA ARG A 107 9.53 -24.84 6.87
C ARG A 107 9.92 -23.45 7.34
N LYS A 108 11.25 -23.24 7.50
CA LYS A 108 11.85 -21.94 7.78
C LYS A 108 12.54 -21.40 6.53
N TYR A 109 12.51 -20.08 6.37
CA TYR A 109 12.96 -19.40 5.17
C TYR A 109 14.09 -18.42 5.48
N PRO A 110 15.10 -18.28 4.61
CA PRO A 110 16.07 -17.20 4.70
C PRO A 110 15.40 -15.85 4.46
N VAL A 111 16.03 -14.77 4.92
CA VAL A 111 15.46 -13.42 4.89
C VAL A 111 16.35 -12.45 4.12
N LEU A 112 15.80 -11.78 3.13
CA LEU A 112 16.40 -10.64 2.46
C LEU A 112 15.75 -9.34 2.98
N TYR A 113 16.54 -8.44 3.53
CA TYR A 113 16.15 -7.07 3.84
C TYR A 113 16.56 -6.19 2.67
N VAL A 114 15.61 -5.51 2.02
CA VAL A 114 15.90 -4.69 0.85
C VAL A 114 15.39 -3.26 1.03
N GLN A 115 16.30 -2.28 0.80
CA GLN A 115 16.08 -0.89 1.14
C GLN A 115 15.84 -0.02 -0.09
N HIS A 116 14.89 0.92 0.00
CA HIS A 116 14.55 1.90 -1.04
C HIS A 116 15.57 3.05 -1.14
N GLY A 117 15.43 3.89 -2.16
CA GLY A 117 16.26 5.08 -2.39
C GLY A 117 15.76 6.34 -1.69
N VAL A 118 16.51 7.43 -1.86
CA VAL A 118 16.07 8.73 -1.39
C VAL A 118 14.85 9.21 -2.17
N GLY A 119 13.88 9.80 -1.48
CA GLY A 119 12.62 10.27 -2.09
C GLY A 119 11.63 9.16 -2.39
N GLU A 120 11.85 7.96 -1.89
CA GLU A 120 10.98 6.79 -1.98
C GLU A 120 10.65 6.28 -0.56
N ASP A 121 9.84 5.26 -0.44
CA ASP A 121 9.42 4.66 0.82
C ASP A 121 9.36 3.12 0.73
N GLU A 122 8.84 2.47 1.76
CA GLU A 122 8.71 1.01 1.85
C GLU A 122 7.87 0.38 0.75
N THR A 123 7.05 1.16 0.05
CA THR A 123 6.20 0.69 -1.06
C THR A 123 6.96 0.52 -2.37
N GLY A 124 8.10 1.21 -2.53
CA GLY A 124 8.81 1.35 -3.81
C GLY A 124 9.21 0.02 -4.44
N TRP A 125 9.71 -0.93 -3.66
CA TRP A 125 10.10 -2.24 -4.19
C TRP A 125 8.95 -3.08 -4.71
N ILE A 126 7.72 -2.93 -4.16
CA ILE A 126 6.52 -3.63 -4.64
C ILE A 126 5.97 -2.94 -5.89
N TRP A 127 5.72 -1.62 -5.82
CA TRP A 127 5.00 -0.94 -6.89
C TRP A 127 5.92 -0.55 -8.06
N ASN A 128 7.08 0.03 -7.78
CA ASN A 128 8.04 0.43 -8.82
C ASN A 128 8.99 -0.72 -9.17
N GLY A 129 9.43 -1.45 -8.15
CA GLY A 129 10.40 -2.55 -8.27
C GLY A 129 9.83 -3.86 -8.80
N LYS A 130 8.52 -4.11 -8.65
CA LYS A 130 7.85 -5.38 -9.02
C LYS A 130 8.51 -6.60 -8.37
N LEU A 131 9.05 -6.42 -7.16
CA LEU A 131 9.84 -7.41 -6.43
C LEU A 131 9.13 -8.76 -6.31
N ASN A 132 7.83 -8.73 -5.96
CA ASN A 132 7.01 -9.93 -5.81
C ASN A 132 6.94 -10.72 -7.11
N PHE A 133 6.67 -10.08 -8.25
CA PHE A 133 6.61 -10.78 -9.55
C PHE A 133 7.98 -11.29 -10.00
N ILE A 134 9.05 -10.53 -9.75
CA ILE A 134 10.43 -10.98 -10.02
C ILE A 134 10.71 -12.27 -9.26
N LEU A 135 10.40 -12.31 -7.96
CA LEU A 135 10.66 -13.47 -7.12
C LEU A 135 9.77 -14.65 -7.49
N ASP A 136 8.47 -14.43 -7.70
CA ASP A 136 7.53 -15.48 -8.13
C ASP A 136 8.01 -16.17 -9.41
N ASN A 137 8.40 -15.36 -10.41
CA ASN A 137 8.92 -15.87 -11.67
C ASN A 137 10.23 -16.67 -11.50
N LEU A 138 11.20 -16.11 -10.76
CA LEU A 138 12.48 -16.78 -10.51
C LEU A 138 12.35 -18.05 -9.69
N ILE A 139 11.44 -18.07 -8.71
CA ILE A 139 11.15 -19.26 -7.90
C ILE A 139 10.51 -20.34 -8.77
N ALA A 140 9.51 -19.98 -9.59
CA ALA A 140 8.86 -20.91 -10.50
C ALA A 140 9.82 -21.48 -11.55
N GLU A 141 10.80 -20.69 -12.00
CA GLU A 141 11.88 -21.11 -12.90
C GLU A 141 13.02 -21.90 -12.18
N GLY A 142 12.97 -22.04 -10.85
CA GLY A 142 14.03 -22.69 -10.05
C GLY A 142 15.34 -21.90 -10.02
N LYS A 143 15.30 -20.62 -10.36
CA LYS A 143 16.47 -19.72 -10.40
C LYS A 143 16.74 -19.02 -9.10
N ALA A 144 15.74 -18.82 -8.24
CA ALA A 144 15.90 -18.28 -6.90
C ALA A 144 15.44 -19.26 -5.84
N ARG A 145 16.01 -19.15 -4.64
CA ARG A 145 15.52 -19.85 -3.45
C ARG A 145 14.29 -19.13 -2.93
N GLU A 146 13.34 -19.89 -2.42
CA GLU A 146 12.24 -19.32 -1.67
C GLU A 146 12.77 -18.63 -0.41
N MET A 147 12.40 -17.37 -0.24
CA MET A 147 12.87 -16.49 0.82
C MET A 147 11.76 -15.53 1.26
N ILE A 148 11.82 -15.05 2.49
CA ILE A 148 11.09 -13.90 2.97
C ILE A 148 11.84 -12.64 2.52
N VAL A 149 11.12 -11.61 2.07
CA VAL A 149 11.75 -10.31 1.78
C VAL A 149 11.07 -9.21 2.55
N VAL A 150 11.86 -8.36 3.20
CA VAL A 150 11.40 -7.29 4.07
C VAL A 150 11.78 -5.94 3.47
N MET A 151 10.81 -5.09 3.26
CA MET A 151 10.94 -3.73 2.77
C MET A 151 10.43 -2.77 3.85
N CYS A 152 11.32 -1.99 4.45
CA CYS A 152 10.96 -1.05 5.52
C CYS A 152 11.34 0.38 5.14
N CYS A 153 10.75 1.33 5.85
CA CYS A 153 11.09 2.74 5.68
C CYS A 153 12.52 3.02 6.15
N GLY A 154 13.34 3.58 5.26
CA GLY A 154 14.75 3.90 5.50
C GLY A 154 14.99 5.16 6.32
N TYR A 155 13.94 5.85 6.71
CA TYR A 155 14.02 7.09 7.49
C TYR A 155 13.81 6.80 8.97
N ALA A 156 14.85 7.01 9.79
CA ALA A 156 14.87 6.68 11.22
C ALA A 156 15.44 7.84 12.06
N PHE A 157 14.89 9.04 11.85
CA PHE A 157 15.25 10.22 12.64
C PHE A 157 14.89 10.01 14.10
N LEU A 158 15.80 10.43 14.99
CA LEU A 158 15.50 10.50 16.41
C LEU A 158 14.47 11.60 16.70
N LYS A 159 13.72 11.46 17.78
CA LYS A 159 12.63 12.38 18.16
C LYS A 159 13.06 13.86 18.16
N ASP A 160 14.26 14.15 18.65
CA ASP A 160 14.80 15.51 18.79
C ASP A 160 15.91 15.83 17.75
N GLU A 161 16.03 15.01 16.72
CA GLU A 161 17.03 15.18 15.67
C GLU A 161 16.43 15.94 14.49
N ASP A 162 17.13 16.98 14.04
CA ASP A 162 16.77 17.62 12.78
C ASP A 162 16.98 16.62 11.63
N PRO A 163 15.97 16.35 10.79
CA PRO A 163 16.11 15.49 9.62
C PRO A 163 17.21 16.00 8.68
N VAL A 164 18.08 15.09 8.27
CA VAL A 164 19.18 15.34 7.32
C VAL A 164 19.15 14.31 6.19
N PHE A 165 19.97 14.51 5.17
CA PHE A 165 20.00 13.61 4.00
C PHE A 165 20.22 12.12 4.34
N PHE A 166 21.06 11.82 5.34
CA PHE A 166 21.19 10.47 5.90
C PHE A 166 20.42 10.42 7.22
N PRO A 167 19.17 9.98 7.16
CA PRO A 167 18.24 10.15 8.25
C PRO A 167 18.48 9.17 9.40
N GLY A 168 18.87 9.70 10.53
CA GLY A 168 18.84 9.01 11.80
C GLY A 168 19.70 7.76 11.92
N ASP A 169 19.41 6.94 12.93
CA ASP A 169 20.10 5.67 13.15
C ASP A 169 19.33 4.50 12.52
N PHE A 170 19.37 4.44 11.18
CA PHE A 170 18.81 3.30 10.44
C PHE A 170 19.37 1.96 10.91
N GLY A 171 20.64 1.93 11.35
CA GLY A 171 21.26 0.70 11.87
C GLY A 171 20.55 0.19 13.13
N ARG A 172 20.16 1.09 14.04
CA ARG A 172 19.36 0.72 15.21
C ARG A 172 17.94 0.33 14.82
N GLU A 173 17.33 1.03 13.87
CA GLU A 173 15.99 0.69 13.38
C GLU A 173 15.92 -0.76 12.88
N ILE A 174 16.90 -1.18 12.07
CA ILE A 174 16.95 -2.57 11.57
C ILE A 174 17.27 -3.55 12.69
N ALA A 175 18.29 -3.28 13.50
CA ALA A 175 18.77 -4.23 14.50
C ALA A 175 17.84 -4.39 15.71
N GLU A 176 17.27 -3.27 16.18
CA GLU A 176 16.48 -3.25 17.42
C GLU A 176 14.97 -3.42 17.19
N ASN A 177 14.46 -3.10 15.99
CA ASN A 177 13.03 -3.19 15.69
C ASN A 177 12.72 -4.18 14.57
N VAL A 178 13.24 -3.98 13.35
CA VAL A 178 12.78 -4.74 12.18
C VAL A 178 13.18 -6.21 12.26
N ILE A 179 14.45 -6.53 12.54
CA ILE A 179 14.90 -7.94 12.63
C ILE A 179 14.17 -8.68 13.76
N PRO A 180 14.09 -8.15 15.01
CA PRO A 180 13.32 -8.77 16.07
C PRO A 180 11.85 -8.99 15.70
N PHE A 181 11.19 -7.97 15.14
CA PHE A 181 9.80 -8.06 14.70
C PHE A 181 9.60 -9.19 13.67
N ILE A 182 10.45 -9.26 12.65
CA ILE A 182 10.35 -10.30 11.61
C ILE A 182 10.62 -11.69 12.19
N GLU A 183 11.59 -11.83 13.08
CA GLU A 183 11.93 -13.13 13.68
C GLU A 183 10.89 -13.63 14.68
N ASP A 184 10.12 -12.74 15.29
CA ASP A 184 8.99 -13.06 16.18
C ASP A 184 7.74 -13.49 15.39
N HIS A 185 7.49 -12.85 14.25
CA HIS A 185 6.23 -13.05 13.49
C HIS A 185 6.35 -14.01 12.31
N TYR A 186 7.56 -14.35 11.86
CA TYR A 186 7.75 -15.16 10.67
C TYR A 186 8.66 -16.38 10.90
N ARG A 187 8.44 -17.42 10.11
CA ARG A 187 9.27 -18.64 10.14
C ARG A 187 10.62 -18.43 9.46
N THR A 188 11.50 -17.71 10.14
CA THR A 188 12.82 -17.37 9.65
C THR A 188 13.84 -18.49 9.93
N ALA A 189 14.74 -18.73 8.98
CA ALA A 189 15.94 -19.55 9.19
C ALA A 189 17.01 -18.70 9.89
N LYS A 190 17.54 -19.22 10.99
CA LYS A 190 18.56 -18.53 11.78
C LYS A 190 19.95 -18.61 11.12
N GLY A 191 20.85 -17.75 11.55
CA GLY A 191 22.24 -17.71 11.13
C GLY A 191 22.50 -16.75 9.97
N ARG A 192 23.70 -16.18 9.97
CA ARG A 192 24.15 -15.16 9.01
C ARG A 192 24.04 -15.58 7.54
N SER A 193 24.28 -16.85 7.23
CA SER A 193 24.11 -17.41 5.87
C SER A 193 22.66 -17.43 5.38
N ASN A 194 21.70 -17.20 6.27
CA ASN A 194 20.27 -17.08 5.96
C ASN A 194 19.78 -15.64 6.03
N ARG A 195 20.68 -14.65 6.16
CA ARG A 195 20.31 -13.22 6.12
C ARG A 195 21.10 -12.50 5.03
N ALA A 196 20.38 -11.76 4.21
CA ALA A 196 20.90 -10.90 3.16
C ALA A 196 20.41 -9.45 3.38
N MET A 197 21.25 -8.50 3.01
CA MET A 197 20.93 -7.08 2.99
C MET A 197 21.20 -6.52 1.60
N ALA A 198 20.27 -5.76 1.06
CA ALA A 198 20.47 -5.06 -0.20
C ALA A 198 19.78 -3.71 -0.19
N GLY A 199 20.10 -2.86 -1.16
CA GLY A 199 19.41 -1.59 -1.34
C GLY A 199 19.85 -0.85 -2.59
N LEU A 200 19.04 0.10 -3.00
CA LEU A 200 19.31 0.96 -4.14
C LEU A 200 19.65 2.40 -3.69
N SER A 201 20.56 3.08 -4.39
CA SER A 201 20.89 4.50 -4.13
C SER A 201 21.21 4.77 -2.64
N LEU A 202 20.40 5.58 -1.94
CA LEU A 202 20.51 5.78 -0.48
C LEU A 202 20.46 4.45 0.26
N GLY A 203 19.53 3.57 -0.09
CA GLY A 203 19.42 2.24 0.50
C GLY A 203 20.65 1.38 0.31
N SER A 204 21.40 1.54 -0.79
CA SER A 204 22.68 0.85 -1.00
C SER A 204 23.75 1.32 -0.02
N ALA A 205 23.76 2.61 0.28
CA ALA A 205 24.66 3.18 1.28
C ALA A 205 24.29 2.70 2.69
N GLN A 206 22.99 2.70 3.00
CA GLN A 206 22.48 2.18 4.28
C GLN A 206 22.78 0.69 4.46
N ALA A 207 22.57 -0.13 3.41
CA ALA A 207 22.87 -1.56 3.44
C ALA A 207 24.36 -1.81 3.66
N THR A 208 25.24 -1.10 2.97
CA THR A 208 26.69 -1.22 3.12
C THR A 208 27.14 -0.81 4.53
N GLN A 209 26.63 0.32 5.03
CA GLN A 209 26.94 0.82 6.36
C GLN A 209 26.43 -0.15 7.46
N PHE A 210 25.24 -0.67 7.29
CA PHE A 210 24.65 -1.61 8.23
C PHE A 210 25.46 -2.93 8.29
N VAL A 211 25.78 -3.53 7.13
CA VAL A 211 26.58 -4.76 7.07
C VAL A 211 28.00 -4.52 7.60
N ALA A 212 28.60 -3.36 7.35
CA ALA A 212 29.92 -3.05 7.91
C ALA A 212 29.90 -3.03 9.45
N ARG A 213 28.81 -2.50 10.05
CA ARG A 213 28.64 -2.46 11.51
C ARG A 213 28.27 -3.81 12.11
N PHE A 214 27.42 -4.60 11.44
CA PHE A 214 26.81 -5.85 11.93
C PHE A 214 27.12 -7.04 11.00
N GLN A 215 28.37 -7.20 10.58
CA GLN A 215 28.78 -8.24 9.63
C GLN A 215 28.55 -9.66 10.18
N GLU A 216 28.55 -9.82 11.50
CA GLU A 216 28.21 -11.05 12.19
C GLU A 216 26.77 -11.54 11.92
N LEU A 217 25.87 -10.65 11.47
CA LEU A 217 24.48 -10.97 11.21
C LEU A 217 24.20 -11.37 9.76
N PHE A 218 25.09 -10.98 8.81
CA PHE A 218 24.83 -11.10 7.37
C PHE A 218 25.97 -11.76 6.61
N ALA A 219 25.62 -12.62 5.64
CA ALA A 219 26.60 -13.22 4.73
C ALA A 219 26.45 -12.73 3.28
N HIS A 220 25.38 -12.03 2.95
CA HIS A 220 25.07 -11.58 1.58
C HIS A 220 24.80 -10.09 1.54
N LEU A 221 25.42 -9.37 0.60
CA LEU A 221 25.26 -7.93 0.42
C LEU A 221 25.02 -7.59 -1.06
N GLY A 222 23.93 -6.85 -1.32
CA GLY A 222 23.59 -6.25 -2.62
C GLY A 222 23.71 -4.71 -2.57
N VAL A 223 24.50 -4.13 -3.46
CA VAL A 223 24.75 -2.69 -3.54
C VAL A 223 24.35 -2.20 -4.93
N PHE A 224 23.15 -1.61 -5.04
CA PHE A 224 22.59 -1.22 -6.34
C PHE A 224 22.69 0.29 -6.54
N SER A 225 23.45 0.72 -7.56
CA SER A 225 23.67 2.14 -7.91
C SER A 225 24.19 2.97 -6.73
N GLY A 226 25.20 2.47 -6.03
CA GLY A 226 25.86 3.18 -4.95
C GLY A 226 27.17 2.53 -4.55
N MET A 227 27.89 3.21 -3.70
CA MET A 227 29.11 2.67 -3.07
C MET A 227 29.53 3.54 -1.88
N ARG A 228 30.10 2.87 -0.88
CA ARG A 228 30.69 3.50 0.30
C ARG A 228 32.07 2.86 0.55
N ASP A 229 33.11 3.61 0.18
CA ASP A 229 34.50 3.12 0.20
C ASP A 229 34.96 2.65 1.58
N GLN A 230 34.69 3.47 2.61
CA GLN A 230 35.14 3.20 3.98
C GLN A 230 34.49 1.92 4.51
N GLU A 231 33.19 1.78 4.34
CA GLU A 231 32.43 0.65 4.81
C GLU A 231 32.76 -0.64 4.01
N ALA A 232 32.90 -0.55 2.70
CA ALA A 232 33.36 -1.67 1.88
C ALA A 232 34.74 -2.17 2.29
N GLN A 233 35.66 -1.25 2.62
CA GLN A 233 36.97 -1.58 3.17
C GLN A 233 36.86 -2.24 4.55
N GLN A 234 35.97 -1.78 5.40
CA GLN A 234 35.71 -2.38 6.73
C GLN A 234 35.20 -3.81 6.59
N ILE A 235 34.22 -4.07 5.70
CA ILE A 235 33.70 -5.41 5.44
C ILE A 235 34.83 -6.34 4.96
N LEU A 236 35.67 -5.89 4.05
CA LEU A 236 36.82 -6.66 3.58
C LEU A 236 37.79 -6.97 4.70
N SER A 237 38.11 -6.04 5.60
CA SER A 237 39.06 -6.23 6.69
C SER A 237 38.59 -7.24 7.76
N ARG A 238 37.28 -7.43 7.89
CA ARG A 238 36.65 -8.37 8.82
C ARG A 238 36.25 -9.68 8.15
N HIS A 239 36.61 -9.89 6.88
CA HIS A 239 36.21 -11.09 6.13
C HIS A 239 36.71 -12.41 6.72
N GLU A 240 37.89 -12.44 7.32
CA GLU A 240 38.42 -13.65 7.98
C GLU A 240 37.58 -14.04 9.19
N GLU A 241 37.06 -13.06 9.94
CA GLU A 241 36.25 -13.29 11.13
C GLU A 241 34.79 -13.59 10.75
N TYR A 242 34.24 -12.81 9.79
CA TYR A 242 32.85 -12.93 9.30
C TYR A 242 32.83 -13.03 7.76
N PRO A 243 33.09 -14.26 7.19
CA PRO A 243 33.20 -14.40 5.75
C PRO A 243 31.93 -14.03 5.00
N MET A 244 32.00 -13.09 4.06
CA MET A 244 30.89 -12.84 3.13
C MET A 244 30.80 -13.99 2.14
N GLU A 245 29.60 -14.47 1.86
CA GLU A 245 29.33 -15.52 0.87
C GLU A 245 28.99 -14.91 -0.50
N THR A 246 28.25 -13.79 -0.51
CA THR A 246 27.88 -13.09 -1.75
C THR A 246 28.00 -11.59 -1.58
N VAL A 247 28.68 -10.93 -2.53
CA VAL A 247 28.68 -9.47 -2.69
C VAL A 247 28.44 -9.15 -4.15
N LEU A 248 27.26 -8.56 -4.45
CA LEU A 248 26.91 -8.07 -5.78
C LEU A 248 26.82 -6.54 -5.75
N MET A 249 27.61 -5.87 -6.58
CA MET A 249 27.55 -4.44 -6.80
C MET A 249 27.11 -4.16 -8.23
N THR A 250 26.16 -3.25 -8.42
CA THR A 250 25.59 -2.99 -9.74
C THR A 250 25.47 -1.51 -10.01
N ALA A 251 25.51 -1.14 -11.30
CA ALA A 251 25.33 0.23 -11.78
C ALA A 251 24.62 0.25 -13.13
N GLY A 252 23.94 1.34 -13.43
CA GLY A 252 23.55 1.68 -14.80
C GLY A 252 24.74 2.19 -15.63
N ALA A 253 24.77 1.87 -16.90
CA ALA A 253 25.86 2.28 -17.82
C ALA A 253 26.01 3.82 -17.95
N GLY A 254 24.93 4.55 -17.65
CA GLY A 254 24.93 6.02 -17.60
C GLY A 254 25.49 6.61 -16.30
N GLU A 255 25.74 5.80 -15.27
CA GLU A 255 26.33 6.21 -13.99
C GLU A 255 27.85 6.18 -14.07
N LYS A 256 28.41 7.14 -14.79
CA LYS A 256 29.82 7.19 -15.21
C LYS A 256 30.80 6.98 -14.05
N GLY A 257 31.67 5.98 -14.17
CA GLY A 257 32.75 5.67 -13.25
C GLY A 257 32.34 4.86 -12.01
N LEU A 258 31.02 4.69 -11.76
CA LEU A 258 30.55 3.91 -10.61
C LEU A 258 30.87 2.42 -10.78
N ASP A 259 30.66 1.87 -11.98
CA ASP A 259 30.98 0.49 -12.34
C ASP A 259 32.47 0.15 -12.09
N GLN A 260 33.37 1.06 -12.46
CA GLN A 260 34.82 0.87 -12.24
C GLN A 260 35.17 0.93 -10.76
N ALA A 261 34.58 1.87 -10.01
CA ALA A 261 34.79 1.99 -8.58
C ALA A 261 34.30 0.72 -7.87
N GLN A 262 33.09 0.23 -8.18
CA GLN A 262 32.54 -1.01 -7.65
C GLN A 262 33.40 -2.23 -8.00
N LYS A 263 33.91 -2.30 -9.23
CA LYS A 263 34.76 -3.40 -9.70
C LYS A 263 36.02 -3.55 -8.86
N ALA A 264 36.65 -2.47 -8.44
CA ALA A 264 37.85 -2.49 -7.63
C ALA A 264 37.63 -3.23 -6.29
N TYR A 265 36.43 -3.11 -5.69
CA TYR A 265 36.08 -3.85 -4.47
C TYR A 265 35.65 -5.28 -4.75
N THR A 266 34.81 -5.49 -5.76
CA THR A 266 34.30 -6.83 -6.06
C THR A 266 35.40 -7.78 -6.55
N ASP A 267 36.42 -7.29 -7.21
CA ASP A 267 37.60 -8.10 -7.58
C ASP A 267 38.37 -8.57 -6.33
N ARG A 268 38.44 -7.75 -5.27
CA ARG A 268 39.01 -8.14 -3.98
C ARG A 268 38.18 -9.19 -3.26
N PHE A 269 36.85 -9.01 -3.22
CA PHE A 269 35.95 -10.02 -2.67
C PHE A 269 36.03 -11.34 -3.44
N ARG A 270 36.10 -11.29 -4.75
CA ARG A 270 36.26 -12.49 -5.60
C ARG A 270 37.59 -13.22 -5.33
N ALA A 271 38.69 -12.50 -5.08
CA ALA A 271 39.98 -13.10 -4.70
C ALA A 271 39.91 -13.83 -3.37
N LEU A 272 38.94 -13.51 -2.50
CA LEU A 272 38.65 -14.22 -1.25
C LEU A 272 37.61 -15.34 -1.42
N GLY A 273 37.18 -15.66 -2.65
CA GLY A 273 36.22 -16.72 -2.93
C GLY A 273 34.73 -16.28 -2.79
N VAL A 274 34.46 -15.00 -2.60
CA VAL A 274 33.10 -14.48 -2.46
C VAL A 274 32.36 -14.48 -3.82
N ALA A 275 31.15 -15.01 -3.85
CA ALA A 275 30.31 -15.03 -5.04
C ALA A 275 29.76 -13.62 -5.39
N GLY A 276 29.32 -13.44 -6.64
CA GLY A 276 28.76 -12.17 -7.13
C GLY A 276 29.74 -11.43 -8.05
N GLY A 277 30.07 -10.21 -7.70
CA GLY A 277 30.96 -9.34 -8.50
C GLY A 277 30.29 -8.03 -8.88
N GLN A 278 30.80 -7.36 -9.91
CA GLN A 278 30.23 -6.14 -10.47
C GLN A 278 29.41 -6.49 -11.72
N ARG A 279 28.24 -5.84 -11.88
CA ARG A 279 27.43 -5.89 -13.10
C ARG A 279 26.98 -4.48 -13.50
N CYS A 280 26.96 -4.25 -14.81
CA CYS A 280 26.51 -2.99 -15.38
C CYS A 280 25.36 -3.25 -16.36
N TYR A 281 24.25 -2.54 -16.19
CA TYR A 281 23.07 -2.71 -17.02
C TYR A 281 22.85 -1.49 -17.91
N PRO A 282 22.21 -1.63 -19.09
CA PRO A 282 21.76 -0.47 -19.86
C PRO A 282 20.87 0.43 -18.99
N GLY A 283 21.04 1.73 -19.05
CA GLY A 283 20.25 2.70 -18.29
C GLY A 283 21.06 3.60 -17.37
N TYR A 284 20.36 4.29 -16.51
CA TYR A 284 20.90 5.26 -15.56
C TYR A 284 20.57 4.87 -14.11
N HIS A 285 20.44 5.87 -13.24
CA HIS A 285 20.03 5.72 -11.84
C HIS A 285 18.49 5.56 -11.77
N GLU A 286 17.97 4.38 -12.05
CA GLU A 286 16.55 4.15 -12.32
C GLU A 286 16.07 2.71 -12.10
N TRP A 287 14.73 2.54 -11.94
CA TRP A 287 14.12 1.30 -11.49
C TRP A 287 14.40 0.07 -12.36
N HIS A 288 14.50 0.18 -13.68
CA HIS A 288 14.78 -1.02 -14.49
C HIS A 288 16.19 -1.56 -14.26
N VAL A 289 17.17 -0.69 -13.96
CA VAL A 289 18.51 -1.10 -13.52
C VAL A 289 18.41 -1.85 -12.18
N TRP A 290 17.61 -1.34 -11.27
CA TRP A 290 17.45 -1.95 -9.95
C TRP A 290 16.63 -3.23 -9.96
N ARG A 291 15.62 -3.37 -10.85
CA ARG A 291 14.93 -4.63 -11.10
C ARG A 291 15.88 -5.72 -11.60
N ALA A 292 16.75 -5.40 -12.56
CA ALA A 292 17.79 -6.32 -13.04
C ALA A 292 18.80 -6.67 -11.93
N SER A 293 19.15 -5.69 -11.08
CA SER A 293 20.02 -5.90 -9.92
C SER A 293 19.42 -6.87 -8.91
N LEU A 294 18.13 -6.70 -8.60
CA LEU A 294 17.39 -7.59 -7.69
C LEU A 294 17.29 -9.00 -8.26
N ARG A 295 16.94 -9.15 -9.55
CA ARG A 295 16.90 -10.45 -10.23
C ARG A 295 18.20 -11.20 -10.04
N ASP A 296 19.29 -10.58 -10.42
CA ASP A 296 20.60 -11.21 -10.40
C ASP A 296 21.11 -11.49 -8.98
N PHE A 297 20.75 -10.63 -8.02
CA PHE A 297 21.08 -10.85 -6.60
C PHE A 297 20.29 -12.00 -6.02
N ALA A 298 18.97 -12.07 -6.29
CA ALA A 298 18.11 -13.17 -5.83
C ALA A 298 18.54 -14.54 -6.37
N GLU A 299 19.09 -14.57 -7.60
CA GLU A 299 19.65 -15.79 -8.17
C GLU A 299 20.95 -16.26 -7.48
N LEU A 300 21.65 -15.38 -6.79
CA LEU A 300 22.96 -15.69 -6.20
C LEU A 300 22.89 -16.08 -4.71
N ILE A 301 21.97 -15.46 -3.97
CA ILE A 301 21.94 -15.61 -2.51
C ILE A 301 21.33 -16.95 -2.05
N PHE A 302 21.72 -17.39 -0.84
CA PHE A 302 21.19 -18.57 -0.15
C PHE A 302 21.41 -19.90 -0.88
N ARG A 303 22.26 -19.98 -1.89
CA ARG A 303 22.53 -21.22 -2.65
C ARG A 303 23.40 -22.23 -1.90
N GLY A 304 24.20 -21.80 -0.92
CA GLY A 304 25.10 -22.64 -0.12
C GLY A 304 24.43 -23.44 1.01
N GLY A 305 23.18 -23.18 1.32
CA GLY A 305 22.43 -23.81 2.40
C GLY A 305 21.92 -25.21 2.05
N ALA A 306 22.84 -26.18 1.87
CA ALA A 306 22.46 -27.58 1.99
C ALA A 306 22.22 -27.88 3.48
N GLN A 307 20.98 -28.31 3.80
CA GLN A 307 20.55 -28.89 5.06
C GLN A 307 20.86 -28.08 6.33
N ALA A 308 19.80 -27.87 7.13
CA ALA A 308 19.92 -27.38 8.49
C ALA A 308 21.09 -28.06 9.20
N GLN A 309 22.25 -27.42 9.28
CA GLN A 309 23.26 -27.83 10.21
C GLN A 309 22.71 -27.51 11.60
N THR A 310 22.37 -28.53 12.33
CA THR A 310 22.35 -28.54 13.79
C THR A 310 23.79 -28.32 14.26
N GLY A 311 24.29 -27.11 14.08
CA GLY A 311 25.60 -26.70 14.56
C GLY A 311 25.39 -25.77 15.75
N SER A 312 25.85 -26.16 16.90
CA SER A 312 26.03 -25.33 18.09
C SER A 312 27.01 -24.18 17.76
N GLY A 313 26.53 -23.16 17.08
CA GLY A 313 27.25 -21.90 16.85
C GLY A 313 27.08 -21.01 18.06
N THR A 314 28.13 -20.87 18.82
CA THR A 314 28.25 -19.88 19.88
C THR A 314 28.13 -18.48 19.30
N GLY A 315 27.10 -17.73 19.73
CA GLY A 315 27.01 -16.28 19.51
C GLY A 315 25.91 -15.77 18.60
N GLU A 316 24.80 -16.49 18.38
CA GLU A 316 23.61 -15.87 17.80
C GLU A 316 23.01 -14.92 18.82
N ALA A 317 22.89 -13.65 18.44
CA ALA A 317 22.06 -12.71 19.17
C ALA A 317 20.62 -13.22 19.11
N ASP A 318 20.04 -13.52 20.25
CA ASP A 318 18.63 -13.88 20.38
C ASP A 318 17.84 -12.57 20.33
N PHE A 319 17.27 -12.28 19.15
CA PHE A 319 16.44 -11.09 18.96
C PHE A 319 15.07 -11.36 19.58
N THR A 320 14.79 -10.72 20.69
CA THR A 320 13.46 -10.72 21.30
C THR A 320 12.79 -9.41 20.93
N TYR A 321 11.68 -9.50 20.21
CA TYR A 321 10.86 -8.33 19.91
C TYR A 321 10.19 -7.81 21.19
N GLN A 322 10.34 -6.52 21.44
CA GLN A 322 9.57 -5.80 22.43
C GLN A 322 8.98 -4.58 21.73
N GLU A 323 7.66 -4.52 21.68
CA GLU A 323 6.96 -3.39 21.12
C GLU A 323 7.30 -2.12 21.92
N ALA A 324 7.78 -1.10 21.24
CA ALA A 324 8.07 0.19 21.86
C ALA A 324 6.78 0.93 22.23
N PRO A 325 6.77 1.78 23.25
CA PRO A 325 5.60 2.61 23.55
C PRO A 325 5.37 3.61 22.43
N LEU A 326 4.10 3.75 22.03
CA LEU A 326 3.65 4.69 21.02
C LEU A 326 3.82 6.14 21.51
N ASP A 327 4.46 6.99 20.72
CA ASP A 327 4.53 8.43 20.98
C ASP A 327 3.24 9.13 20.52
N THR A 328 2.37 9.44 21.46
CA THR A 328 1.05 10.03 21.16
C THR A 328 1.13 11.45 20.59
N GLU A 329 2.20 12.22 20.84
CA GLU A 329 2.38 13.55 20.25
C GLU A 329 2.72 13.47 18.75
N GLN A 330 3.43 12.43 18.34
CA GLN A 330 3.75 12.20 16.94
C GLN A 330 2.58 11.54 16.18
N MET A 331 1.71 10.83 16.89
CA MET A 331 0.60 10.08 16.29
C MET A 331 -0.38 10.98 15.53
N ASP A 332 -0.64 12.18 16.00
CA ASP A 332 -1.55 13.11 15.33
C ASP A 332 -1.05 13.50 13.93
N ARG A 333 0.24 13.69 13.78
CA ARG A 333 0.85 13.97 12.47
C ARG A 333 0.81 12.77 11.54
N GLN A 334 1.05 11.56 12.05
CA GLN A 334 1.03 10.33 11.26
C GLN A 334 -0.37 9.91 10.83
N THR A 335 -1.38 10.10 11.66
CA THR A 335 -2.75 9.66 11.36
C THR A 335 -3.30 10.26 10.07
N PHE A 336 -2.88 11.48 9.72
CA PHE A 336 -3.24 12.13 8.47
C PHE A 336 -2.33 11.77 7.28
N ALA A 337 -1.21 11.11 7.55
CA ALA A 337 -0.25 10.69 6.53
C ALA A 337 -0.43 9.22 6.12
N GLU A 338 -1.36 8.50 6.75
CA GLU A 338 -1.61 7.10 6.48
C GLU A 338 -2.33 6.88 5.16
N HIS A 339 -1.61 6.87 4.09
CA HIS A 339 -2.10 6.37 2.82
C HIS A 339 -0.93 5.83 1.98
N ILE A 340 -1.29 5.11 0.94
CA ILE A 340 -0.38 4.30 0.13
C ILE A 340 0.73 5.10 -0.57
N LEU A 341 0.54 6.41 -0.75
CA LEU A 341 1.43 7.25 -1.56
C LEU A 341 2.02 8.44 -0.78
N MET A 342 2.04 8.39 0.56
CA MET A 342 2.61 9.49 1.34
C MET A 342 3.78 9.08 2.22
N PHE A 343 4.78 9.96 2.28
CA PHE A 343 5.71 10.02 3.37
C PHE A 343 5.03 10.41 4.68
N ASP A 344 5.56 9.89 5.77
CA ASP A 344 5.38 10.52 7.06
C ASP A 344 5.70 12.03 6.92
N PRO A 345 4.80 12.92 7.39
CA PRO A 345 5.00 14.36 7.29
C PRO A 345 6.35 14.86 7.81
N ILE A 346 6.94 14.17 8.77
CA ILE A 346 8.26 14.48 9.33
C ILE A 346 9.39 14.40 8.27
N TYR A 347 9.19 13.65 7.19
CA TYR A 347 10.20 13.45 6.15
C TYR A 347 9.97 14.29 4.89
N LYS A 348 8.85 15.00 4.77
CA LYS A 348 8.49 15.74 3.56
C LYS A 348 9.48 16.82 3.17
N GLY A 349 10.09 17.47 4.10
CA GLY A 349 11.02 18.53 3.80
C GLY A 349 12.38 18.07 3.25
N LEU A 350 12.62 16.77 3.14
CA LEU A 350 13.86 16.26 2.53
C LEU A 350 14.05 16.73 1.07
N VAL A 351 12.97 17.03 0.36
CA VAL A 351 13.04 17.60 -1.00
C VAL A 351 13.82 18.90 -1.05
N HIS A 352 13.83 19.67 0.03
CA HIS A 352 14.51 20.95 0.15
C HIS A 352 15.89 20.86 0.83
N ALA A 353 16.29 19.67 1.25
CA ALA A 353 17.63 19.41 1.76
C ALA A 353 18.72 19.41 0.67
N PHE A 354 18.35 19.70 -0.59
CA PHE A 354 19.26 19.73 -1.73
C PHE A 354 19.33 21.12 -2.33
N ASP A 355 20.55 21.55 -2.69
CA ASP A 355 20.77 22.75 -3.46
C ASP A 355 20.36 22.57 -4.94
N GLU A 356 20.45 23.64 -5.71
CA GLU A 356 20.14 23.66 -7.15
C GLU A 356 20.99 22.68 -8.00
N ASN A 357 22.09 22.18 -7.46
CA ASN A 357 22.98 21.20 -8.07
C ASN A 357 22.72 19.77 -7.59
N GLY A 358 21.71 19.57 -6.75
CA GLY A 358 21.36 18.26 -6.17
C GLY A 358 22.34 17.81 -5.08
N ARG A 359 23.03 18.75 -4.39
CA ARG A 359 23.91 18.46 -3.27
C ARG A 359 23.15 18.69 -1.95
N PRO A 360 23.43 17.87 -0.91
CA PRO A 360 22.85 18.12 0.42
C PRO A 360 23.14 19.56 0.88
N ALA A 361 22.09 20.34 1.12
CA ALA A 361 22.19 21.78 1.39
C ALA A 361 21.98 22.18 2.84
N GLY A 362 21.91 21.23 3.77
CA GLY A 362 21.78 21.52 5.19
C GLY A 362 20.60 20.87 5.91
N LYS A 363 20.13 21.51 6.96
CA LYS A 363 19.08 20.99 7.82
C LYS A 363 17.70 21.17 7.19
N TYR A 364 16.87 20.16 7.37
CA TYR A 364 15.47 20.20 7.06
C TYR A 364 14.75 21.32 7.82
N LYS A 365 13.83 21.98 7.15
CA LYS A 365 12.81 22.80 7.80
C LYS A 365 11.46 22.13 7.63
N ASP A 366 10.67 22.14 8.71
CA ASP A 366 9.27 21.73 8.65
C ASP A 366 8.55 22.62 7.65
N GLU A 367 8.13 22.05 6.51
CA GLU A 367 7.48 22.79 5.45
C GLU A 367 6.00 22.38 5.36
N HIS A 368 5.23 23.24 4.78
CA HIS A 368 3.80 23.06 4.58
C HIS A 368 3.49 21.85 3.70
N CYS A 369 2.41 21.16 3.97
CA CYS A 369 2.03 20.00 3.23
C CYS A 369 0.52 19.84 3.06
N GLY A 370 0.04 20.14 1.87
CA GLY A 370 -1.36 19.92 1.51
C GLY A 370 -2.32 20.72 2.36
N ALA A 371 -3.28 20.05 3.02
CA ALA A 371 -4.27 20.70 3.86
C ALA A 371 -3.96 20.45 5.36
N GLU A 372 -3.88 21.51 6.13
CA GLU A 372 -3.62 21.50 7.58
C GLU A 372 -4.86 21.88 8.36
N VAL A 373 -5.20 21.12 9.39
CA VAL A 373 -6.27 21.50 10.34
C VAL A 373 -5.77 22.68 11.19
N VAL A 374 -6.45 23.82 11.09
CA VAL A 374 -6.17 25.03 11.88
C VAL A 374 -7.04 25.06 13.12
N ASP A 375 -8.32 24.75 12.97
CA ASP A 375 -9.29 24.72 14.06
C ASP A 375 -10.39 23.70 13.72
N ALA A 376 -10.37 22.58 14.42
CA ALA A 376 -11.34 21.50 14.20
C ALA A 376 -12.77 21.88 14.66
N ALA A 377 -12.89 22.77 15.66
CA ALA A 377 -14.20 23.20 16.14
C ALA A 377 -14.91 24.15 15.16
N GLU A 378 -14.14 24.99 14.46
CA GLU A 378 -14.64 25.88 13.41
C GLU A 378 -14.67 25.23 12.02
N GLY A 379 -14.24 23.97 11.87
CA GLY A 379 -14.06 23.32 10.58
C GLY A 379 -13.08 24.07 9.69
N LYS A 380 -11.96 24.53 10.25
CA LYS A 380 -11.03 25.41 9.57
C LYS A 380 -9.79 24.67 9.11
N PHE A 381 -9.55 24.69 7.80
CA PHE A 381 -8.34 24.21 7.14
C PHE A 381 -7.54 25.34 6.53
N ARG A 382 -6.22 25.14 6.45
CA ARG A 382 -5.31 25.92 5.62
C ARG A 382 -4.71 25.03 4.56
N PHE A 383 -4.87 25.43 3.30
CA PHE A 383 -4.23 24.75 2.16
C PHE A 383 -2.87 25.37 1.87
N TRP A 384 -1.90 24.50 1.58
CA TRP A 384 -0.58 24.85 1.12
C TRP A 384 -0.27 24.05 -0.14
N ILE A 385 -0.19 24.75 -1.28
CA ILE A 385 0.09 24.13 -2.58
C ILE A 385 1.30 24.81 -3.20
N ARG A 386 2.30 24.02 -3.54
CA ARG A 386 3.49 24.54 -4.20
C ARG A 386 3.30 24.58 -5.69
N ALA A 387 3.26 25.79 -6.28
CA ALA A 387 3.01 25.99 -7.70
C ALA A 387 3.86 27.15 -8.26
N LYS A 388 5.15 26.90 -8.42
CA LYS A 388 6.12 27.88 -8.91
C LYS A 388 5.75 28.43 -10.26
N GLY A 389 5.48 29.74 -10.31
CA GLY A 389 5.15 30.46 -11.54
C GLY A 389 3.72 30.30 -12.02
N ALA A 390 2.83 29.71 -11.21
CA ALA A 390 1.39 29.67 -11.50
C ALA A 390 0.80 31.08 -11.56
N LYS A 391 -0.28 31.24 -12.33
CA LYS A 391 -1.09 32.46 -12.38
C LYS A 391 -2.29 32.36 -11.47
N THR A 392 -2.88 31.14 -11.36
CA THR A 392 -4.00 30.83 -10.49
C THR A 392 -3.79 29.45 -9.90
N VAL A 393 -4.19 29.29 -8.63
CA VAL A 393 -4.25 27.99 -7.93
C VAL A 393 -5.57 27.94 -7.18
N GLU A 394 -6.27 26.82 -7.27
CA GLU A 394 -7.56 26.62 -6.63
C GLU A 394 -7.63 25.23 -6.00
N ALA A 395 -8.29 25.13 -4.85
CA ALA A 395 -8.68 23.87 -4.21
C ALA A 395 -10.18 23.67 -4.40
N ASP A 396 -10.58 22.54 -5.00
CA ASP A 396 -11.96 22.19 -5.29
C ASP A 396 -12.41 21.07 -4.35
N ILE A 397 -13.05 21.42 -3.25
CA ILE A 397 -13.52 20.46 -2.24
C ILE A 397 -14.87 19.92 -2.69
N TRP A 398 -14.96 18.59 -2.87
CA TRP A 398 -16.19 17.97 -3.35
C TRP A 398 -17.35 18.24 -2.40
N GLY A 399 -18.48 18.69 -2.99
CA GLY A 399 -19.68 19.07 -2.25
C GLY A 399 -19.65 20.47 -1.62
N MET A 400 -18.49 21.15 -1.58
CA MET A 400 -18.34 22.47 -0.95
C MET A 400 -17.98 23.59 -1.92
N GLY A 401 -17.30 23.27 -3.03
CA GLY A 401 -16.94 24.22 -4.07
C GLY A 401 -15.46 24.52 -4.18
N CYS A 402 -15.15 25.50 -5.03
CA CYS A 402 -13.80 25.86 -5.44
C CYS A 402 -13.32 27.12 -4.70
N PHE A 403 -12.13 27.06 -4.12
CA PHE A 403 -11.52 28.13 -3.31
C PHE A 403 -10.21 28.57 -3.95
N ALA A 404 -10.11 29.86 -4.28
CA ALA A 404 -8.89 30.44 -4.83
C ALA A 404 -7.82 30.57 -3.73
N LEU A 405 -6.58 30.21 -4.06
CA LEU A 405 -5.43 30.42 -3.21
C LEU A 405 -4.69 31.69 -3.61
N GLU A 406 -4.07 32.33 -2.62
CA GLU A 406 -3.24 33.52 -2.81
C GLU A 406 -1.76 33.12 -2.76
N PRO A 407 -0.89 33.82 -3.53
CA PRO A 407 0.55 33.62 -3.44
C PRO A 407 1.10 33.89 -2.04
N ALA A 408 1.97 33.00 -1.56
CA ALA A 408 2.71 33.11 -0.32
C ALA A 408 4.23 33.10 -0.58
N GLU A 409 5.04 32.92 0.48
CA GLU A 409 6.49 32.86 0.33
C GLU A 409 6.97 31.61 -0.42
N GLU A 410 8.13 31.68 -1.04
CA GLU A 410 8.87 30.54 -1.64
C GLU A 410 8.11 29.70 -2.69
N ASP A 411 7.30 30.23 -3.55
CA ASP A 411 6.50 29.51 -4.55
C ASP A 411 5.24 28.80 -3.98
N TRP A 412 4.93 29.00 -2.69
CA TRP A 412 3.70 28.47 -2.08
C TRP A 412 2.50 29.35 -2.39
N TRP A 413 1.35 28.68 -2.42
CA TRP A 413 0.02 29.28 -2.51
C TRP A 413 -0.78 28.81 -1.33
N THR A 414 -1.59 29.67 -0.72
CA THR A 414 -2.33 29.36 0.50
C THR A 414 -3.73 29.97 0.49
N CYS A 415 -4.67 29.30 1.13
CA CYS A 415 -5.94 29.90 1.56
C CYS A 415 -6.42 29.22 2.85
N GLU A 416 -7.26 29.92 3.61
CA GLU A 416 -8.00 29.32 4.72
C GLU A 416 -9.46 29.13 4.32
N VAL A 417 -9.94 27.90 4.50
CA VAL A 417 -11.35 27.53 4.29
C VAL A 417 -11.98 27.22 5.63
N ARG A 418 -13.20 27.69 5.88
CA ARG A 418 -13.97 27.47 7.10
C ARG A 418 -15.27 26.74 6.82
N GLY A 419 -15.82 26.12 7.87
CA GLY A 419 -17.09 25.40 7.77
C GLY A 419 -16.97 24.07 7.03
N ILE A 420 -15.76 23.49 6.95
CA ILE A 420 -15.58 22.12 6.48
C ILE A 420 -16.15 21.19 7.57
N GLU A 421 -17.07 20.35 7.16
CA GLU A 421 -17.69 19.38 8.06
C GLU A 421 -16.65 18.37 8.59
N LYS A 422 -16.94 17.74 9.72
CA LYS A 422 -16.12 16.69 10.26
C LYS A 422 -16.10 15.47 9.33
N GLY A 423 -14.98 14.77 9.25
CA GLY A 423 -14.79 13.55 8.50
C GLY A 423 -13.91 13.68 7.27
N PHE A 424 -14.12 12.80 6.32
CA PHE A 424 -13.30 12.62 5.11
C PHE A 424 -13.85 13.45 3.94
N HIS A 425 -12.97 14.18 3.24
CA HIS A 425 -13.33 14.95 2.06
C HIS A 425 -12.32 14.78 0.94
N TYR A 426 -12.79 14.42 -0.25
CA TYR A 426 -11.98 14.53 -1.46
C TYR A 426 -11.84 15.99 -1.87
N TYR A 427 -10.68 16.35 -2.37
CA TYR A 427 -10.49 17.63 -3.05
C TYR A 427 -9.59 17.50 -4.29
N GLY A 428 -9.87 18.32 -5.29
CA GLY A 428 -9.04 18.52 -6.46
C GLY A 428 -8.19 19.77 -6.33
N VAL A 429 -7.08 19.82 -7.08
CA VAL A 429 -6.27 21.01 -7.22
C VAL A 429 -6.34 21.47 -8.68
N LYS A 430 -6.52 22.76 -8.91
CA LYS A 430 -6.43 23.36 -10.25
C LYS A 430 -5.28 24.34 -10.29
N VAL A 431 -4.38 24.15 -11.27
CA VAL A 431 -3.30 25.07 -11.57
C VAL A 431 -3.54 25.66 -12.95
N ASN A 432 -3.70 26.98 -13.03
CA ASN A 432 -4.02 27.69 -14.26
C ASN A 432 -5.27 27.09 -14.97
N GLY A 433 -6.26 26.64 -14.19
CA GLY A 433 -7.51 26.06 -14.68
C GLY A 433 -7.43 24.59 -15.10
N VAL A 434 -6.30 23.91 -14.93
CA VAL A 434 -6.12 22.49 -15.24
C VAL A 434 -6.14 21.67 -13.95
N ASP A 435 -6.93 20.58 -13.94
CA ASP A 435 -6.97 19.63 -12.83
C ASP A 435 -5.63 18.90 -12.69
N VAL A 436 -5.06 18.93 -11.50
CA VAL A 436 -3.79 18.32 -11.18
C VAL A 436 -3.84 17.61 -9.83
N LEU A 437 -2.83 16.82 -9.52
CA LEU A 437 -2.64 16.20 -8.22
C LEU A 437 -1.59 16.98 -7.43
N ASP A 438 -1.89 17.32 -6.18
CA ASP A 438 -0.88 17.78 -5.24
C ASP A 438 -0.08 16.56 -4.75
N GLY A 439 1.17 16.45 -5.22
CA GLY A 439 2.05 15.34 -4.86
C GLY A 439 2.53 15.38 -3.41
N ASN A 440 2.32 16.50 -2.69
CA ASN A 440 2.71 16.67 -1.29
C ASN A 440 1.57 16.41 -0.30
N ALA A 441 0.37 16.13 -0.81
CA ALA A 441 -0.81 15.87 -0.01
C ALA A 441 -1.20 14.39 -0.04
N PRO A 442 -2.06 13.92 0.89
CA PRO A 442 -2.65 12.60 0.83
C PRO A 442 -3.32 12.33 -0.52
N VAL A 443 -3.05 11.14 -1.06
CA VAL A 443 -3.62 10.69 -2.34
C VAL A 443 -4.33 9.36 -2.13
N GLY A 444 -5.62 9.32 -2.45
CA GLY A 444 -6.42 8.12 -2.55
C GLY A 444 -6.81 7.82 -4.00
N TYR A 445 -7.72 6.90 -4.18
CA TYR A 445 -8.35 6.60 -5.45
C TYR A 445 -9.86 6.79 -5.34
N GLY A 446 -10.41 7.72 -6.10
CA GLY A 446 -11.83 8.04 -6.10
C GLY A 446 -12.23 8.78 -7.38
N GLY A 447 -13.48 8.64 -7.82
CA GLY A 447 -13.93 9.22 -9.08
C GLY A 447 -13.15 8.74 -10.30
N PHE A 448 -12.72 7.46 -10.32
CA PHE A 448 -11.95 6.81 -11.38
C PHE A 448 -10.54 7.40 -11.60
N ARG A 449 -9.95 8.05 -10.61
CA ARG A 449 -8.62 8.67 -10.72
C ARG A 449 -7.92 8.76 -9.36
N ALA A 450 -6.64 9.03 -9.39
CA ALA A 450 -5.93 9.49 -8.20
C ALA A 450 -6.50 10.85 -7.77
N ILE A 451 -6.73 11.04 -6.49
CA ILE A 451 -7.36 12.26 -5.95
C ILE A 451 -6.81 12.56 -4.56
N ASN A 452 -6.61 13.84 -4.27
CA ASN A 452 -6.24 14.25 -2.93
C ASN A 452 -7.43 14.19 -1.96
N TYR A 453 -7.14 14.03 -0.69
CA TYR A 453 -8.17 14.10 0.35
C TYR A 453 -7.64 14.80 1.60
N LEU A 454 -8.57 15.21 2.44
CA LEU A 454 -8.32 15.78 3.75
C LEU A 454 -9.26 15.14 4.78
N GLU A 455 -8.89 15.18 6.03
CA GLU A 455 -9.71 14.67 7.12
C GLU A 455 -9.86 15.73 8.21
N MET A 456 -11.09 16.11 8.52
CA MET A 456 -11.43 16.91 9.68
C MET A 456 -11.74 15.97 10.85
N PRO A 457 -11.02 16.05 11.97
CA PRO A 457 -11.25 15.17 13.12
C PRO A 457 -12.70 15.20 13.59
N GLU A 458 -13.27 14.04 13.81
CA GLU A 458 -14.60 13.82 14.37
C GLU A 458 -14.50 13.14 15.75
N GLU A 459 -15.58 13.13 16.53
CA GLU A 459 -15.57 12.59 17.90
C GLU A 459 -15.20 11.11 17.95
N ASP A 460 -15.66 10.36 16.93
CA ASP A 460 -15.40 8.92 16.78
C ASP A 460 -14.09 8.59 16.05
N PHE A 461 -13.31 9.59 15.69
CA PHE A 461 -12.07 9.42 14.92
C PHE A 461 -11.04 8.52 15.62
N GLU A 462 -11.06 8.49 16.95
CA GLU A 462 -10.19 7.64 17.77
C GLU A 462 -10.30 6.14 17.44
N GLU A 463 -11.46 5.65 16.95
CA GLU A 463 -11.61 4.24 16.59
C GLU A 463 -10.92 3.88 15.26
N TYR A 464 -10.55 4.88 14.46
CA TYR A 464 -9.84 4.71 13.20
C TYR A 464 -8.34 4.97 13.31
N ARG A 465 -7.86 5.43 14.48
CA ARG A 465 -6.44 5.66 14.73
C ARG A 465 -5.70 4.36 15.01
N ILE A 466 -4.44 4.33 14.63
CA ILE A 466 -3.54 3.29 15.12
C ILE A 466 -3.39 3.45 16.63
N ARG A 467 -3.55 2.36 17.36
CA ARG A 467 -3.40 2.30 18.82
C ARG A 467 -2.39 1.23 19.18
N GLN A 468 -1.90 1.27 20.41
CA GLN A 468 -1.03 0.23 20.95
C GLN A 468 -1.87 -1.01 21.36
N ASN A 469 -2.31 -1.77 20.39
CA ASN A 469 -2.99 -3.05 20.52
C ASN A 469 -2.44 -4.01 19.47
N PRO A 470 -2.71 -5.33 19.56
CA PRO A 470 -2.29 -6.25 18.53
C PRO A 470 -2.87 -5.87 17.18
N HIS A 471 -2.01 -5.74 16.17
CA HIS A 471 -2.41 -5.39 14.80
C HIS A 471 -2.60 -6.64 13.95
N GLY A 472 -3.66 -6.62 13.15
CA GLY A 472 -3.87 -7.57 12.08
C GLY A 472 -2.90 -7.36 10.92
N THR A 473 -3.00 -8.23 9.92
CA THR A 473 -2.17 -8.17 8.71
C THR A 473 -3.04 -7.85 7.51
N VAL A 474 -2.57 -6.97 6.64
CA VAL A 474 -3.19 -6.70 5.35
C VAL A 474 -2.36 -7.38 4.26
N HIS A 475 -2.99 -8.27 3.51
CA HIS A 475 -2.38 -9.07 2.44
C HIS A 475 -2.78 -8.52 1.07
N LEU A 476 -1.85 -8.52 0.12
CA LEU A 476 -2.07 -8.22 -1.28
C LEU A 476 -1.96 -9.52 -2.07
N ASN A 477 -3.08 -10.01 -2.55
CA ASN A 477 -3.16 -11.30 -3.24
C ASN A 477 -3.60 -11.14 -4.68
N TYR A 478 -3.10 -12.04 -5.53
CA TYR A 478 -3.45 -12.09 -6.95
C TYR A 478 -4.15 -13.41 -7.25
N TYR A 479 -5.30 -13.36 -7.94
CA TYR A 479 -6.01 -14.54 -8.38
C TYR A 479 -6.46 -14.40 -9.84
N ARG A 480 -6.60 -15.53 -10.52
CA ARG A 480 -7.12 -15.57 -11.87
C ARG A 480 -8.64 -15.56 -11.85
N SER A 481 -9.26 -14.59 -12.50
CA SER A 481 -10.70 -14.56 -12.75
C SER A 481 -11.03 -15.44 -13.95
N GLU A 482 -11.94 -16.40 -13.78
CA GLU A 482 -12.43 -17.24 -14.88
C GLU A 482 -13.35 -16.44 -15.80
N GLU A 483 -14.13 -15.51 -15.25
CA GLU A 483 -15.11 -14.71 -15.98
C GLU A 483 -14.46 -13.70 -16.93
N THR A 484 -13.40 -13.02 -16.48
CA THR A 484 -12.74 -12.00 -17.28
C THR A 484 -11.45 -12.48 -17.95
N GLY A 485 -10.96 -13.67 -17.58
CA GLY A 485 -9.68 -14.15 -18.03
C GLY A 485 -8.48 -13.30 -17.59
N ARG A 486 -8.64 -12.44 -16.60
CA ARG A 486 -7.61 -11.52 -16.09
C ARG A 486 -7.14 -11.91 -14.69
N THR A 487 -5.92 -11.54 -14.36
CA THR A 487 -5.45 -11.60 -12.97
C THR A 487 -5.95 -10.37 -12.22
N LYS A 488 -6.54 -10.61 -11.05
CA LYS A 488 -7.14 -9.60 -10.18
C LYS A 488 -6.32 -9.47 -8.90
N LEU A 489 -6.23 -8.26 -8.39
CA LEU A 489 -5.74 -7.96 -7.04
C LEU A 489 -6.91 -7.98 -6.06
N CYS A 490 -6.69 -8.54 -4.88
CA CYS A 490 -7.55 -8.32 -3.73
C CYS A 490 -6.71 -8.03 -2.48
N TYR A 491 -7.22 -7.19 -1.62
CA TYR A 491 -6.71 -6.98 -0.26
C TYR A 491 -7.45 -7.92 0.69
N VAL A 492 -6.72 -8.51 1.62
CA VAL A 492 -7.30 -9.39 2.64
C VAL A 492 -6.76 -8.97 4.00
N TYR A 493 -7.65 -8.60 4.92
CA TYR A 493 -7.29 -8.39 6.32
C TYR A 493 -7.46 -9.68 7.09
N THR A 494 -6.46 -10.04 7.89
CA THR A 494 -6.53 -11.13 8.87
C THR A 494 -6.28 -10.57 10.28
N PRO A 495 -7.00 -11.02 11.31
CA PRO A 495 -6.82 -10.53 12.67
C PRO A 495 -5.48 -10.98 13.27
N ALA A 496 -5.01 -10.29 14.32
CA ALA A 496 -3.71 -10.57 14.95
C ALA A 496 -3.56 -11.99 15.49
N SER A 497 -4.66 -12.68 15.82
CA SER A 497 -4.67 -14.08 16.22
C SER A 497 -4.37 -15.05 15.07
N TYR A 498 -4.58 -14.63 13.82
CA TYR A 498 -4.42 -15.51 12.66
C TYR A 498 -3.04 -16.18 12.60
N GLU A 499 -1.98 -15.45 12.86
CA GLU A 499 -0.63 -16.02 12.87
C GLU A 499 -0.31 -16.83 14.14
N LYS A 500 -0.94 -16.47 15.26
CA LYS A 500 -0.66 -17.09 16.57
C LYS A 500 -1.43 -18.39 16.79
N GLU A 501 -2.56 -18.57 16.12
CA GLU A 501 -3.46 -19.70 16.26
C GLU A 501 -3.60 -20.47 14.93
N PRO A 502 -2.59 -21.27 14.53
CA PRO A 502 -2.51 -21.86 13.19
C PRO A 502 -3.63 -22.87 12.88
N ASP A 503 -4.26 -23.45 13.89
CA ASP A 503 -5.35 -24.43 13.72
C ASP A 503 -6.74 -23.78 13.71
N ARG A 504 -6.85 -22.50 14.06
CA ARG A 504 -8.11 -21.77 14.12
C ARG A 504 -8.57 -21.39 12.72
N ARG A 505 -9.87 -21.53 12.48
CA ARG A 505 -10.56 -21.05 11.27
C ARG A 505 -11.44 -19.86 11.61
N TYR A 506 -11.66 -19.02 10.63
CA TYR A 506 -12.29 -17.71 10.81
C TYR A 506 -13.49 -17.56 9.89
N PRO A 507 -14.55 -16.87 10.33
CA PRO A 507 -15.60 -16.40 9.43
C PRO A 507 -15.04 -15.36 8.45
N VAL A 508 -15.75 -15.12 7.34
CA VAL A 508 -15.30 -14.25 6.26
C VAL A 508 -16.34 -13.19 5.92
N LEU A 509 -15.90 -11.94 5.84
CA LEU A 509 -16.64 -10.84 5.26
C LEU A 509 -16.04 -10.45 3.90
N TYR A 510 -16.84 -10.46 2.84
CA TYR A 510 -16.51 -9.84 1.56
C TYR A 510 -17.04 -8.40 1.59
N LEU A 511 -16.14 -7.42 1.56
CA LEU A 511 -16.45 -5.99 1.74
C LEU A 511 -16.12 -5.20 0.48
N GLN A 512 -17.16 -4.74 -0.22
CA GLN A 512 -17.04 -4.19 -1.56
C GLN A 512 -17.00 -2.66 -1.60
N HIS A 513 -16.15 -2.10 -2.47
CA HIS A 513 -16.03 -0.66 -2.72
C HIS A 513 -17.15 -0.12 -3.64
N GLY A 514 -17.23 1.20 -3.79
CA GLY A 514 -18.19 1.91 -4.63
C GLY A 514 -17.73 2.18 -6.07
N GLY A 515 -18.61 2.76 -6.84
CA GLY A 515 -18.30 3.24 -8.20
C GLY A 515 -17.23 4.33 -8.18
N GLY A 516 -16.23 4.20 -9.05
CA GLY A 516 -15.09 5.14 -9.09
C GLY A 516 -13.99 4.89 -8.07
N GLU A 517 -14.19 3.93 -7.18
CA GLU A 517 -13.21 3.47 -6.18
C GLU A 517 -12.49 2.21 -6.65
N ASN A 518 -11.64 1.60 -5.82
CA ASN A 518 -10.98 0.33 -6.09
C ASN A 518 -10.85 -0.54 -4.81
N GLU A 519 -10.28 -1.71 -4.95
CA GLU A 519 -10.08 -2.69 -3.89
C GLU A 519 -9.26 -2.18 -2.68
N ALA A 520 -8.49 -1.09 -2.84
CA ALA A 520 -7.71 -0.49 -1.76
C ALA A 520 -8.51 0.50 -0.89
N GLY A 521 -9.71 0.94 -1.36
CA GLY A 521 -10.48 2.00 -0.72
C GLY A 521 -10.80 1.75 0.75
N TRP A 522 -11.25 0.55 1.10
CA TRP A 522 -11.56 0.21 2.49
C TRP A 522 -10.33 0.20 3.41
N ILE A 523 -9.15 -0.13 2.88
CA ILE A 523 -7.90 -0.11 3.67
C ILE A 523 -7.45 1.33 3.93
N TRP A 524 -7.42 2.16 2.89
CA TRP A 524 -6.83 3.51 2.99
C TRP A 524 -7.85 4.57 3.39
N GLN A 525 -8.90 4.76 2.60
CA GLN A 525 -9.95 5.74 2.90
C GLN A 525 -10.84 5.25 4.05
N GLY A 526 -11.20 3.96 4.06
CA GLY A 526 -12.03 3.34 5.10
C GLY A 526 -11.32 3.06 6.42
N LYS A 527 -9.98 3.03 6.43
CA LYS A 527 -9.14 2.69 7.61
C LYS A 527 -9.59 1.39 8.30
N LEU A 528 -10.02 0.42 7.51
CA LEU A 528 -10.64 -0.82 7.98
C LEU A 528 -9.76 -1.59 8.95
N ALA A 529 -8.44 -1.70 8.67
CA ALA A 529 -7.54 -2.47 9.53
C ALA A 529 -7.48 -1.87 10.94
N ASN A 530 -7.34 -0.55 11.06
CA ASN A 530 -7.32 0.14 12.35
C ASN A 530 -8.66 -0.02 13.09
N LEU A 531 -9.78 0.14 12.36
CA LEU A 531 -11.11 -0.02 12.93
C LEU A 531 -11.31 -1.46 13.45
N ALA A 532 -10.97 -2.46 12.67
CA ALA A 532 -11.08 -3.87 13.05
C ALA A 532 -10.21 -4.20 14.27
N ASP A 533 -8.93 -3.80 14.26
CA ASP A 533 -8.02 -4.01 15.39
C ASP A 533 -8.55 -3.39 16.68
N ASN A 534 -9.05 -2.16 16.61
CA ASN A 534 -9.61 -1.46 17.76
C ASN A 534 -10.91 -2.10 18.28
N LEU A 535 -11.79 -2.52 17.39
CA LEU A 535 -13.04 -3.19 17.77
C LEU A 535 -12.79 -4.59 18.36
N ILE A 536 -11.83 -5.34 17.79
CA ILE A 536 -11.42 -6.65 18.32
C ILE A 536 -10.79 -6.49 19.71
N ALA A 537 -9.84 -5.57 19.87
CA ALA A 537 -9.21 -5.30 21.16
C ALA A 537 -10.21 -4.85 22.24
N ALA A 538 -11.28 -4.17 21.85
CA ALA A 538 -12.38 -3.78 22.73
C ALA A 538 -13.39 -4.91 23.00
N GLY A 539 -13.22 -6.11 22.42
CA GLY A 539 -14.18 -7.22 22.51
C GLY A 539 -15.53 -6.94 21.85
N ARG A 540 -15.57 -5.99 20.92
CA ARG A 540 -16.81 -5.55 20.24
C ARG A 540 -17.02 -6.23 18.90
N MET A 541 -16.01 -6.81 18.30
CA MET A 541 -16.04 -7.48 16.99
C MET A 541 -15.49 -8.90 17.11
N GLU A 542 -16.15 -9.87 16.46
CA GLU A 542 -15.60 -11.20 16.27
C GLU A 542 -14.39 -11.13 15.34
N GLU A 543 -13.37 -11.92 15.64
CA GLU A 543 -12.21 -12.03 14.78
C GLU A 543 -12.60 -12.73 13.47
N MET A 544 -12.43 -12.03 12.36
CA MET A 544 -12.81 -12.50 11.03
C MET A 544 -11.79 -12.09 9.98
N ILE A 545 -11.79 -12.80 8.86
CA ILE A 545 -11.09 -12.41 7.64
C ILE A 545 -11.97 -11.42 6.88
N VAL A 546 -11.40 -10.30 6.39
CA VAL A 546 -12.13 -9.35 5.53
C VAL A 546 -11.47 -9.29 4.18
N VAL A 547 -12.24 -9.54 3.13
CA VAL A 547 -11.77 -9.60 1.73
C VAL A 547 -12.31 -8.40 0.97
N MET A 548 -11.43 -7.64 0.36
CA MET A 548 -11.74 -6.46 -0.46
C MET A 548 -11.22 -6.70 -1.87
N GLY A 549 -12.12 -7.08 -2.77
CA GLY A 549 -11.81 -7.31 -4.18
C GLY A 549 -12.23 -6.12 -5.05
N THR A 550 -11.84 -6.15 -6.33
CA THR A 550 -12.37 -5.17 -7.28
C THR A 550 -13.81 -5.50 -7.67
N GLY A 551 -14.69 -4.48 -7.68
CA GLY A 551 -16.08 -4.58 -8.14
C GLY A 551 -16.25 -4.60 -9.66
N TYR A 552 -15.14 -4.50 -10.41
CA TYR A 552 -15.16 -4.37 -11.86
C TYR A 552 -14.81 -5.70 -12.54
N ALA A 553 -15.82 -6.46 -12.93
CA ALA A 553 -15.68 -7.71 -13.68
C ALA A 553 -16.29 -7.56 -15.08
N PHE A 554 -15.63 -6.77 -15.94
CA PHE A 554 -16.07 -6.55 -17.30
C PHE A 554 -15.40 -7.55 -18.26
N PRO A 555 -16.17 -8.42 -18.94
CA PRO A 555 -15.65 -9.18 -20.06
C PRO A 555 -15.23 -8.23 -21.20
N ASP A 556 -14.26 -8.64 -22.02
CA ASP A 556 -13.68 -7.80 -23.10
C ASP A 556 -14.67 -7.28 -24.17
N SER A 557 -15.91 -7.77 -24.18
CA SER A 557 -16.93 -7.50 -25.20
C SER A 557 -18.06 -6.54 -24.75
N GLY A 558 -18.01 -5.94 -23.57
CA GLY A 558 -19.16 -5.25 -22.97
C GLY A 558 -19.00 -3.75 -22.78
N ALA A 559 -20.15 -3.04 -22.77
CA ALA A 559 -20.21 -1.65 -22.33
C ALA A 559 -19.87 -1.54 -20.82
N TYR A 560 -19.11 -0.51 -20.47
CA TYR A 560 -18.73 -0.22 -19.07
C TYR A 560 -19.94 0.35 -18.31
N HIS A 561 -20.78 -0.51 -17.76
CA HIS A 561 -21.76 -0.09 -16.77
C HIS A 561 -21.55 -0.90 -15.49
N PRO A 562 -21.27 -0.27 -14.34
CA PRO A 562 -20.92 -0.97 -13.09
C PRO A 562 -21.98 -1.99 -12.63
N ALA A 563 -23.26 -1.71 -12.88
CA ALA A 563 -24.37 -2.62 -12.56
C ALA A 563 -24.45 -3.84 -13.49
N MET A 564 -23.80 -3.80 -14.66
CA MET A 564 -23.78 -4.88 -15.65
C MET A 564 -22.47 -5.68 -15.64
N SER A 565 -21.65 -5.51 -14.60
CA SER A 565 -20.44 -6.31 -14.45
C SER A 565 -20.80 -7.74 -14.02
N ALA A 566 -20.04 -8.71 -14.49
CA ALA A 566 -20.15 -10.10 -14.06
C ALA A 566 -19.52 -10.32 -12.66
N PHE A 567 -19.68 -9.35 -11.76
CA PHE A 567 -19.06 -9.37 -10.44
C PHE A 567 -19.57 -10.53 -9.57
N THR A 568 -20.88 -10.80 -9.59
CA THR A 568 -21.45 -11.91 -8.84
C THR A 568 -20.86 -13.24 -9.28
N GLU A 569 -20.79 -13.47 -10.57
CA GLU A 569 -20.24 -14.68 -11.18
C GLU A 569 -18.75 -14.79 -10.85
N GLU A 570 -17.97 -13.71 -10.99
CA GLU A 570 -16.53 -13.69 -10.66
C GLU A 570 -16.30 -13.97 -9.17
N LEU A 571 -17.08 -13.37 -8.27
CA LEU A 571 -16.94 -13.62 -6.84
C LEU A 571 -17.22 -15.10 -6.50
N VAL A 572 -18.28 -15.66 -7.07
CA VAL A 572 -18.72 -17.03 -6.78
C VAL A 572 -17.80 -18.07 -7.45
N SER A 573 -17.41 -17.87 -8.69
CA SER A 573 -16.60 -18.84 -9.46
C SER A 573 -15.11 -18.77 -9.13
N SER A 574 -14.60 -17.59 -8.80
CA SER A 574 -13.15 -17.33 -8.68
C SER A 574 -12.76 -16.82 -7.31
N GLY A 575 -13.39 -15.75 -6.81
CA GLY A 575 -13.01 -15.07 -5.58
C GLY A 575 -13.17 -15.93 -4.34
N ILE A 576 -14.37 -16.45 -4.08
CA ILE A 576 -14.67 -17.32 -2.92
C ILE A 576 -13.80 -18.58 -2.93
N PRO A 577 -13.71 -19.35 -4.03
CA PRO A 577 -12.84 -20.52 -4.08
C PRO A 577 -11.35 -20.21 -3.86
N PHE A 578 -10.87 -19.04 -4.32
CA PHE A 578 -9.51 -18.61 -4.07
C PHE A 578 -9.28 -18.37 -2.57
N ILE A 579 -10.15 -17.62 -1.91
CA ILE A 579 -10.03 -17.28 -0.49
C ILE A 579 -10.15 -18.54 0.38
N ASP A 580 -11.13 -19.42 0.14
CA ASP A 580 -11.33 -20.64 0.91
C ASP A 580 -10.18 -21.64 0.78
N ARG A 581 -9.45 -21.61 -0.35
CA ARG A 581 -8.26 -22.42 -0.58
C ARG A 581 -6.99 -21.81 0.03
N THR A 582 -6.91 -20.47 0.10
CA THR A 582 -5.71 -19.75 0.51
C THR A 582 -5.69 -19.48 2.01
N TYR A 583 -6.84 -19.20 2.60
CA TYR A 583 -6.96 -18.81 4.01
C TYR A 583 -7.71 -19.85 4.85
N ARG A 584 -7.52 -19.79 6.16
CA ARG A 584 -8.21 -20.66 7.11
C ARG A 584 -9.63 -20.14 7.38
N THR A 585 -10.47 -20.27 6.39
CA THR A 585 -11.88 -19.88 6.45
C THR A 585 -12.75 -20.98 7.04
N ILE A 586 -13.93 -20.62 7.58
CA ILE A 586 -15.06 -21.54 7.83
C ILE A 586 -15.94 -21.44 6.58
N PRO A 587 -15.91 -22.44 5.65
CA PRO A 587 -16.45 -22.29 4.30
C PRO A 587 -17.95 -22.63 4.22
N ASP A 588 -18.75 -22.08 5.13
CA ASP A 588 -20.20 -22.26 5.12
C ASP A 588 -20.93 -20.91 5.20
N LYS A 589 -22.22 -20.90 4.89
CA LYS A 589 -23.02 -19.67 4.84
C LYS A 589 -23.21 -19.00 6.20
N GLU A 590 -23.21 -19.76 7.30
CA GLU A 590 -23.39 -19.22 8.65
C GLU A 590 -22.21 -18.34 9.06
N HIS A 591 -21.05 -18.61 8.46
CA HIS A 591 -19.79 -17.90 8.71
C HIS A 591 -19.33 -17.06 7.50
N ARG A 592 -20.23 -16.74 6.55
CA ARG A 592 -19.93 -15.89 5.41
C ARG A 592 -20.87 -14.71 5.31
N ALA A 593 -20.27 -13.50 5.24
CA ALA A 593 -20.97 -12.24 5.11
C ALA A 593 -20.53 -11.53 3.82
N MET A 594 -21.41 -10.69 3.29
CA MET A 594 -21.06 -9.75 2.25
C MET A 594 -21.64 -8.37 2.57
N ALA A 595 -20.85 -7.33 2.35
CA ALA A 595 -21.29 -5.93 2.48
C ALA A 595 -20.60 -5.06 1.46
N GLY A 596 -21.12 -3.86 1.25
CA GLY A 596 -20.46 -2.89 0.37
C GLY A 596 -21.14 -1.53 0.39
N LEU A 597 -20.41 -0.55 -0.12
CA LEU A 597 -20.88 0.83 -0.22
C LEU A 597 -21.30 1.17 -1.66
N SER A 598 -22.33 2.00 -1.82
CA SER A 598 -22.77 2.50 -3.12
C SER A 598 -22.97 1.37 -4.14
N MET A 599 -22.23 1.35 -5.26
CA MET A 599 -22.19 0.23 -6.22
C MET A 599 -21.99 -1.12 -5.52
N GLY A 600 -21.06 -1.20 -4.55
CA GLY A 600 -20.82 -2.42 -3.77
C GLY A 600 -22.01 -2.84 -2.93
N GLY A 601 -22.85 -1.90 -2.46
CA GLY A 601 -24.11 -2.18 -1.80
C GLY A 601 -25.13 -2.81 -2.75
N MET A 602 -25.27 -2.30 -3.97
CA MET A 602 -26.11 -2.89 -5.02
C MET A 602 -25.61 -4.29 -5.41
N GLN A 603 -24.29 -4.46 -5.58
CA GLN A 603 -23.66 -5.74 -5.87
C GLN A 603 -23.88 -6.74 -4.72
N THR A 604 -23.82 -6.26 -3.47
CA THR A 604 -24.14 -7.09 -2.30
C THR A 604 -25.55 -7.62 -2.37
N GLN A 605 -26.55 -6.76 -2.55
CA GLN A 605 -27.94 -7.22 -2.64
C GLN A 605 -28.11 -8.23 -3.76
N ARG A 606 -27.65 -7.95 -4.97
CA ARG A 606 -27.74 -8.88 -6.11
C ARG A 606 -27.12 -10.23 -5.82
N CYS A 607 -25.89 -10.24 -5.31
CA CYS A 607 -25.14 -11.45 -5.03
C CYS A 607 -25.79 -12.31 -3.94
N VAL A 608 -26.12 -11.74 -2.78
CA VAL A 608 -26.63 -12.53 -1.65
C VAL A 608 -28.04 -13.04 -1.87
N PHE A 609 -28.85 -12.34 -2.69
CA PHE A 609 -30.20 -12.80 -3.03
C PHE A 609 -30.19 -13.87 -4.15
N ALA A 610 -29.19 -13.83 -5.04
CA ALA A 610 -28.98 -14.86 -6.06
C ALA A 610 -28.39 -16.15 -5.44
N HIS A 611 -27.54 -16.00 -4.40
CA HIS A 611 -26.78 -17.10 -3.78
C HIS A 611 -27.02 -17.22 -2.28
N PRO A 612 -28.27 -17.47 -1.82
CA PRO A 612 -28.61 -17.60 -0.39
C PRO A 612 -27.98 -18.84 0.27
N GLU A 613 -27.43 -19.76 -0.52
CA GLU A 613 -26.66 -20.91 -0.06
C GLU A 613 -25.22 -20.54 0.36
N LEU A 614 -24.74 -19.37 -0.06
CA LEU A 614 -23.37 -18.93 0.23
C LEU A 614 -23.28 -17.92 1.36
N PHE A 615 -24.32 -17.11 1.57
CA PHE A 615 -24.31 -15.98 2.51
C PHE A 615 -25.49 -16.01 3.46
N ARG A 616 -25.24 -15.64 4.73
CA ARG A 616 -26.29 -15.49 5.74
C ARG A 616 -26.37 -14.06 6.30
N TRP A 617 -25.32 -13.27 6.11
CA TRP A 617 -25.19 -11.92 6.66
C TRP A 617 -24.93 -10.96 5.51
N ALA A 618 -25.67 -9.85 5.47
CA ALA A 618 -25.53 -8.88 4.41
C ALA A 618 -25.59 -7.43 4.93
N GLY A 619 -24.82 -6.52 4.28
CA GLY A 619 -24.79 -5.09 4.58
C GLY A 619 -24.83 -4.24 3.31
N ILE A 620 -25.81 -3.36 3.18
CA ILE A 620 -26.01 -2.42 2.07
C ILE A 620 -25.77 -1.02 2.61
N PHE A 621 -24.63 -0.40 2.26
CA PHE A 621 -24.29 0.96 2.70
C PHE A 621 -24.48 1.92 1.52
N SER A 622 -25.45 2.84 1.60
CA SER A 622 -25.73 3.80 0.53
C SER A 622 -25.95 3.18 -0.86
N GLY A 623 -26.33 1.89 -0.92
CA GLY A 623 -26.57 1.17 -2.17
C GLY A 623 -28.04 1.18 -2.59
N GLY A 624 -28.92 1.67 -1.71
CA GLY A 624 -30.37 1.60 -1.85
C GLY A 624 -30.90 0.18 -1.63
N LEU A 625 -31.92 0.02 -0.78
CA LEU A 625 -32.65 -1.23 -0.69
C LEU A 625 -33.66 -1.31 -1.83
N THR A 626 -33.56 -2.31 -2.68
CA THR A 626 -34.49 -2.53 -3.81
C THR A 626 -35.39 -3.71 -3.50
N ILE A 627 -36.73 -3.49 -3.46
CA ILE A 627 -37.72 -4.57 -3.39
C ILE A 627 -37.98 -5.11 -4.80
N ARG A 628 -38.16 -4.21 -5.75
CA ARG A 628 -38.38 -4.53 -7.17
C ARG A 628 -37.88 -3.42 -8.06
N ASP A 629 -37.22 -3.77 -9.15
CA ASP A 629 -36.84 -2.88 -10.25
C ASP A 629 -37.10 -3.57 -11.62
N GLU A 630 -36.59 -2.98 -12.69
CA GLU A 630 -36.73 -3.54 -14.04
C GLU A 630 -35.91 -4.83 -14.25
N GLU A 631 -34.89 -5.06 -13.42
CA GLU A 631 -33.93 -6.15 -13.56
C GLU A 631 -34.20 -7.30 -12.56
N ALA A 632 -34.81 -6.99 -11.39
CA ALA A 632 -34.99 -7.96 -10.32
C ALA A 632 -36.24 -7.73 -9.48
N ASP A 633 -36.83 -8.82 -8.95
CA ASP A 633 -37.95 -8.81 -8.01
C ASP A 633 -37.58 -9.63 -6.76
N TYR A 634 -37.30 -8.95 -5.68
CA TYR A 634 -36.95 -9.52 -4.38
C TYR A 634 -38.14 -9.57 -3.39
N SER A 635 -39.37 -9.22 -3.84
CA SER A 635 -40.54 -9.15 -2.98
C SER A 635 -40.88 -10.47 -2.28
N ALA A 636 -40.62 -11.60 -2.93
CA ALA A 636 -40.84 -12.94 -2.33
C ALA A 636 -39.96 -13.23 -1.10
N ILE A 637 -38.92 -12.43 -0.90
CA ILE A 637 -38.01 -12.55 0.26
C ILE A 637 -38.23 -11.37 1.21
N LEU A 638 -38.22 -10.16 0.68
CA LEU A 638 -38.25 -8.93 1.46
C LEU A 638 -39.65 -8.59 2.03
N LEU A 639 -40.67 -9.24 1.54
CA LEU A 639 -42.04 -9.08 2.08
C LEU A 639 -42.58 -10.34 2.73
N ASP A 640 -41.74 -11.37 2.97
CA ASP A 640 -42.07 -12.64 3.64
C ASP A 640 -41.10 -12.90 4.82
N PRO A 641 -41.53 -12.68 6.08
CA PRO A 641 -40.64 -12.86 7.24
C PRO A 641 -40.12 -14.29 7.45
N GLU A 642 -40.88 -15.32 7.04
CA GLU A 642 -40.45 -16.72 7.18
C GLU A 642 -39.38 -17.04 6.15
N GLU A 643 -39.59 -16.65 4.92
CA GLU A 643 -38.63 -16.84 3.84
C GLU A 643 -37.33 -16.01 4.08
N PHE A 644 -37.47 -14.78 4.56
CA PHE A 644 -36.33 -13.95 4.95
C PHE A 644 -35.49 -14.64 6.04
N SER A 645 -36.13 -15.04 7.17
CA SER A 645 -35.42 -15.63 8.30
C SER A 645 -34.76 -16.96 7.97
N ARG A 646 -35.33 -17.71 7.01
CA ARG A 646 -34.73 -18.93 6.47
C ARG A 646 -33.41 -18.66 5.72
N ARG A 647 -33.31 -17.51 5.05
CA ARG A 647 -32.14 -17.14 4.22
C ARG A 647 -31.11 -16.33 4.96
N PHE A 648 -31.53 -15.34 5.72
CA PHE A 648 -30.66 -14.35 6.36
C PHE A 648 -30.74 -14.39 7.89
N ALA A 649 -29.60 -14.27 8.55
CA ALA A 649 -29.51 -13.92 9.96
C ALA A 649 -29.62 -12.40 10.15
N MET A 650 -29.06 -11.65 9.22
CA MET A 650 -29.12 -10.18 9.22
C MET A 650 -29.05 -9.62 7.80
N LEU A 651 -29.91 -8.65 7.52
CA LEU A 651 -29.74 -7.68 6.45
C LEU A 651 -29.67 -6.29 7.08
N PHE A 652 -28.49 -5.68 6.98
CA PHE A 652 -28.23 -4.32 7.45
C PHE A 652 -28.34 -3.35 6.27
N VAL A 653 -29.16 -2.32 6.42
CA VAL A 653 -29.38 -1.29 5.39
C VAL A 653 -29.04 0.05 5.98
N ALA A 654 -28.17 0.79 5.31
CA ALA A 654 -27.71 2.11 5.75
C ALA A 654 -27.81 3.15 4.63
N CYS A 655 -28.32 4.32 5.00
CA CYS A 655 -28.34 5.49 4.10
C CYS A 655 -28.18 6.79 4.89
N GLY A 656 -27.33 7.68 4.40
CA GLY A 656 -27.13 9.01 4.98
C GLY A 656 -28.31 9.91 4.69
N THR A 657 -28.75 10.70 5.68
CA THR A 657 -29.95 11.56 5.54
C THR A 657 -29.78 12.71 4.54
N GLN A 658 -28.56 12.95 4.06
CA GLN A 658 -28.26 13.97 3.05
C GLN A 658 -28.06 13.35 1.65
N GLU A 659 -28.23 12.02 1.51
CA GLU A 659 -28.07 11.35 0.22
C GLU A 659 -29.31 11.54 -0.67
N TRP A 660 -29.08 11.60 -1.99
CA TRP A 660 -30.16 11.67 -2.99
C TRP A 660 -31.08 10.44 -2.98
N SER A 661 -30.59 9.30 -2.52
CA SER A 661 -31.31 8.02 -2.44
C SER A 661 -32.03 7.81 -1.10
N TYR A 662 -31.92 8.76 -0.16
CA TYR A 662 -32.44 8.59 1.20
C TYR A 662 -33.94 8.29 1.23
N GLU A 663 -34.77 9.14 0.59
CA GLU A 663 -36.22 8.99 0.62
C GLU A 663 -36.66 7.65 0.01
N SER A 664 -36.12 7.24 -1.13
CA SER A 664 -36.46 5.98 -1.78
C SER A 664 -35.98 4.76 -0.98
N THR A 665 -34.82 4.85 -0.35
CA THR A 665 -34.33 3.81 0.55
C THR A 665 -35.25 3.66 1.77
N LYS A 666 -35.63 4.77 2.37
CA LYS A 666 -36.51 4.84 3.52
C LYS A 666 -37.90 4.25 3.23
N GLU A 667 -38.51 4.59 2.10
CA GLU A 667 -39.79 4.03 1.67
C GLU A 667 -39.74 2.51 1.55
N ASN A 668 -38.66 1.97 0.98
CA ASN A 668 -38.47 0.52 0.87
C ASN A 668 -38.21 -0.16 2.23
N GLU A 669 -37.41 0.46 3.11
CA GLU A 669 -37.20 -0.01 4.49
C GLU A 669 -38.52 -0.09 5.26
N GLU A 670 -39.33 0.96 5.21
CA GLU A 670 -40.65 1.03 5.85
C GLU A 670 -41.60 -0.05 5.32
N ALA A 671 -41.63 -0.29 4.02
CA ALA A 671 -42.43 -1.36 3.41
C ALA A 671 -42.00 -2.75 3.88
N VAL A 672 -40.69 -3.01 3.96
CA VAL A 672 -40.10 -4.28 4.42
C VAL A 672 -40.39 -4.49 5.91
N LEU A 673 -40.22 -3.47 6.74
CA LEU A 673 -40.53 -3.52 8.18
C LEU A 673 -42.05 -3.70 8.42
N ALA A 674 -42.90 -3.02 7.63
CA ALA A 674 -44.35 -3.16 7.70
C ALA A 674 -44.84 -4.59 7.32
N ALA A 675 -44.09 -5.28 6.45
CA ALA A 675 -44.34 -6.71 6.16
C ALA A 675 -43.87 -7.64 7.27
N GLY A 676 -43.23 -7.12 8.31
CA GLY A 676 -42.75 -7.90 9.46
C GLY A 676 -41.34 -8.51 9.26
N VAL A 677 -40.61 -8.13 8.24
CA VAL A 677 -39.24 -8.62 8.00
C VAL A 677 -38.26 -7.83 8.87
N PRO A 678 -37.46 -8.51 9.72
CA PRO A 678 -36.63 -7.86 10.73
C PRO A 678 -35.27 -7.39 10.14
N ILE A 679 -35.28 -6.43 9.22
CA ILE A 679 -34.05 -5.80 8.77
C ILE A 679 -33.49 -4.86 9.84
N VAL A 680 -32.18 -4.65 9.82
CA VAL A 680 -31.50 -3.67 10.67
C VAL A 680 -31.27 -2.41 9.85
N THR A 681 -31.85 -1.29 10.26
CA THR A 681 -31.65 0.00 9.59
C THR A 681 -30.67 0.86 10.36
N PHE A 682 -29.82 1.59 9.64
CA PHE A 682 -28.89 2.57 10.17
C PHE A 682 -29.05 3.90 9.40
N GLU A 683 -29.46 4.90 10.12
CA GLU A 683 -29.63 6.25 9.60
C GLU A 683 -28.74 7.22 10.40
N GLY A 684 -28.10 8.15 9.72
CA GLY A 684 -27.29 9.19 10.36
C GLY A 684 -27.15 10.40 9.46
N TYR A 685 -26.80 11.52 10.06
CA TYR A 685 -26.37 12.66 9.25
C TYR A 685 -25.13 12.26 8.46
N GLY A 686 -25.20 12.37 7.16
CA GLY A 686 -24.10 12.01 6.27
C GLY A 686 -24.49 12.08 4.81
N TYR A 687 -23.49 12.27 4.00
CA TYR A 687 -23.57 12.30 2.54
C TYR A 687 -23.11 10.96 1.96
N HIS A 688 -23.08 10.88 0.64
CA HIS A 688 -22.58 9.71 -0.09
C HIS A 688 -21.05 9.70 -0.11
N ASP A 689 -20.43 9.50 1.05
CA ASP A 689 -18.98 9.65 1.27
C ASP A 689 -18.39 8.70 2.32
N TRP A 690 -17.05 8.68 2.41
CA TRP A 690 -16.31 7.83 3.33
C TRP A 690 -16.59 8.12 4.81
N THR A 691 -16.98 9.32 5.18
CA THR A 691 -17.38 9.66 6.55
C THR A 691 -18.55 8.78 6.98
N PHE A 692 -19.63 8.79 6.20
CA PHE A 692 -20.81 7.97 6.49
C PHE A 692 -20.51 6.47 6.39
N TRP A 693 -19.77 6.02 5.39
CA TRP A 693 -19.44 4.59 5.21
C TRP A 693 -18.56 4.02 6.32
N ARG A 694 -17.67 4.81 6.91
CA ARG A 694 -16.94 4.44 8.12
C ARG A 694 -17.88 4.20 9.29
N HIS A 695 -18.88 5.07 9.50
CA HIS A 695 -19.89 4.87 10.54
C HIS A 695 -20.75 3.63 10.27
N CYS A 696 -21.09 3.34 9.02
CA CYS A 696 -21.76 2.10 8.65
C CYS A 696 -20.92 0.87 9.05
N ALA A 697 -19.64 0.85 8.69
CA ALA A 697 -18.74 -0.26 9.04
C ALA A 697 -18.60 -0.42 10.57
N LYS A 698 -18.45 0.71 11.30
CA LYS A 698 -18.35 0.73 12.77
C LYS A 698 -19.56 0.13 13.46
N ASP A 699 -20.77 0.33 12.92
CA ASP A 699 -22.01 -0.23 13.48
C ASP A 699 -22.28 -1.66 13.00
N PHE A 700 -21.91 -1.99 11.76
CA PHE A 700 -22.15 -3.29 11.13
C PHE A 700 -21.23 -4.39 11.66
N LEU A 701 -19.90 -4.16 11.69
CA LEU A 701 -18.90 -5.16 12.06
C LEU A 701 -19.17 -5.82 13.43
N PRO A 702 -19.57 -5.09 14.49
CA PRO A 702 -19.90 -5.66 15.79
C PRO A 702 -21.09 -6.61 15.80
N ARG A 703 -21.91 -6.62 14.78
CA ARG A 703 -23.14 -7.41 14.70
C ARG A 703 -22.94 -8.76 14.00
N LEU A 704 -21.82 -8.91 13.27
CA LEU A 704 -21.57 -10.10 12.47
C LEU A 704 -21.22 -11.33 13.33
N PHE A 705 -21.72 -12.49 12.92
CA PHE A 705 -21.37 -13.83 13.44
C PHE A 705 -21.64 -14.02 14.93
N ARG A 706 -22.65 -13.34 15.47
CA ARG A 706 -23.11 -13.44 16.87
C ARG A 706 -24.34 -14.29 17.05
#